data_b859188446470a2d2cf984ff57e2765e
#
_entry.id   b859188446470a2d2cf984ff57e2765e
#
_cell.length_a   1.000
_cell.length_b   1.000
_cell.length_c   1.000
_cell.angle_alpha   90.00
_cell.angle_beta   90.00
_cell.angle_gamma   90.00
#
_symmetry.space_group_name_H-M   'P 1'
#
loop_
_entity.id
_entity.type
_entity.pdbx_description
1 polymer ?
#
loop_
_entity_poly.entity_id
_entity_poly.type
_entity_poly.pdbx_seq_one_letter_code
_entity_poly.pdbx_strand_id
1 'polypeptide(L)'
;MRKSILSILALLCAAWSLSAAPAMPGKFTRVLPDGSKVTLELHGDEFRHWLTDESGRVVRFDSRGYLVPSSVEETPVSMGGGEEVNRIRMQQLEKTKRLLRRSAPTRSAVGTIRFPLILVQFPDLSFSVGDTDAAVNAAFDNLANQQGYSAYGATGSIRDYYSANSLGQLDLQFDVYGPVTVSQSYTYYGTKQQSPTTSSKNEPVAQALIEAVRIISAMPGNEHVFDQYDYDGDGDVDALLLYYAGHNEAEHAPANTIYPHQWNLYSYDYYQGTSFHTEKFGNVCFYSYSCTSELRGSSGTTMCGIGTACHEFGHALGLPDFYDTNYDDYGDGKTGALFNYSLMSSGNYNNNGRTPPYFTMEERILMGWVEGDGYTTMPASGTITLPSVSTNFAYKEETGTPGEYFAFECRSATGWDAYISPGLIVYHVDKSDNPLRYYDSGWKNSTAANLWRNHRQSLNTNLEHPCFYIVSAVNRDDLSGNHSTSELPFPGSGHVTTYQWQGWDGDNTQADEFTGISYNATAGTVTLHRAGTDTGVSGLVVNTSGTPVAGATVCAYATYSLPVASEASPSPLRHAPLKVARRMGAPLRTGTTGTDGFYSLTLEGLDLSEVVVEVSAPGYMVKTAPVTLRDRAVVTQDIELRGLGEPVLGSKHKFGPDPTINNRVGFGDNQKPTMLAAVSYTAEELEGYVGCRVMGLQFVYHQGDENAIAGVKGIVDFGTQRHILDVSSPSPDAWTYVDLSDEDLRLPAGETCYFGYALTGCTEGYPCYYSKNDAPVEGGGYMYHTSSSSIPTNVTWWDYSSSRGPMLISVILEEPAVLDYNVIANPRAGNYHTGDSLDLDLVAVAGDRAPGTVIDWYFDDEPVSGTVTLSRAGKHTLEARFTTRAGKRKVVELSITVQ
;
A
#
# COMPACT_ATOMS: atom_id res chain seq x y z
N MET A 1 -37.69 -37.92 -33.96
CA MET A 1 -37.75 -36.65 -33.22
C MET A 1 -37.23 -36.69 -31.77
N ARG A 2 -37.11 -37.83 -31.06
CA ARG A 2 -36.54 -37.89 -29.69
C ARG A 2 -35.01 -38.06 -29.62
N LYS A 3 -34.36 -38.44 -30.71
CA LYS A 3 -32.87 -38.56 -30.75
C LYS A 3 -32.15 -37.28 -31.20
N SER A 4 -32.88 -36.32 -31.84
CA SER A 4 -32.29 -35.05 -32.27
C SER A 4 -32.34 -33.96 -31.19
N ILE A 5 -33.14 -34.15 -30.15
CA ILE A 5 -33.23 -33.18 -29.01
C ILE A 5 -32.11 -33.43 -27.99
N LEU A 6 -31.63 -34.68 -27.85
CA LEU A 6 -30.50 -34.97 -26.99
C LEU A 6 -29.15 -34.47 -27.57
N SER A 7 -29.02 -34.36 -28.89
CA SER A 7 -27.80 -33.87 -29.53
C SER A 7 -27.69 -32.35 -29.58
N ILE A 8 -28.79 -31.61 -29.36
CA ILE A 8 -28.79 -30.16 -29.27
C ILE A 8 -28.58 -29.68 -27.83
N LEU A 9 -28.95 -30.49 -26.84
CA LEU A 9 -28.61 -30.21 -25.43
C LEU A 9 -27.13 -30.47 -25.11
N ALA A 10 -26.43 -31.29 -25.88
CA ALA A 10 -25.00 -31.60 -25.67
C ALA A 10 -24.02 -30.60 -26.30
N LEU A 11 -24.53 -29.63 -27.10
CA LEU A 11 -23.68 -28.60 -27.73
C LEU A 11 -23.75 -27.23 -27.02
N LEU A 12 -24.46 -27.11 -25.91
CA LEU A 12 -24.58 -25.88 -25.12
C LEU A 12 -23.82 -25.95 -23.78
N CYS A 13 -22.98 -26.95 -23.60
CA CYS A 13 -22.17 -27.14 -22.39
C CYS A 13 -20.67 -27.00 -22.70
N ALA A 14 -20.26 -25.91 -23.29
CA ALA A 14 -18.83 -25.65 -23.44
C ALA A 14 -18.54 -24.19 -23.07
N ALA A 15 -17.99 -24.07 -21.90
CA ALA A 15 -17.04 -23.07 -21.42
C ALA A 15 -17.37 -22.60 -20.01
N TRP A 16 -16.55 -22.98 -19.08
CA TRP A 16 -16.77 -22.84 -17.63
C TRP A 16 -15.44 -22.47 -16.97
N SER A 17 -15.37 -21.44 -16.14
CA SER A 17 -14.20 -20.98 -15.42
C SER A 17 -14.26 -21.28 -13.92
N LEU A 18 -13.16 -21.57 -13.31
CA LEU A 18 -12.96 -21.94 -11.89
C LEU A 18 -11.82 -21.15 -11.27
N SER A 19 -11.68 -21.25 -9.99
CA SER A 19 -10.86 -20.36 -9.20
C SER A 19 -10.02 -21.07 -8.13
N ALA A 20 -8.78 -20.66 -7.95
CA ALA A 20 -7.88 -20.96 -6.85
C ALA A 20 -6.81 -19.87 -6.73
N ALA A 21 -5.80 -20.08 -5.82
CA ALA A 21 -4.80 -19.07 -5.52
C ALA A 21 -4.18 -18.42 -6.77
N PRO A 22 -4.14 -17.10 -6.86
CA PRO A 22 -3.42 -16.44 -7.93
C PRO A 22 -1.94 -16.80 -7.89
N ALA A 23 -1.25 -16.73 -9.02
CA ALA A 23 0.20 -16.84 -9.05
C ALA A 23 0.85 -15.87 -8.05
N MET A 24 1.88 -16.33 -7.34
CA MET A 24 2.58 -15.49 -6.36
C MET A 24 3.14 -14.25 -7.04
N PRO A 25 2.77 -13.04 -6.60
CA PRO A 25 3.24 -11.80 -7.23
C PRO A 25 4.75 -11.65 -7.18
N GLY A 26 5.30 -11.08 -8.26
CA GLY A 26 6.69 -10.66 -8.32
C GLY A 26 7.55 -11.46 -9.29
N LYS A 27 8.73 -10.91 -9.56
CA LYS A 27 9.69 -11.46 -10.51
C LYS A 27 10.60 -12.50 -9.83
N PHE A 28 10.90 -13.56 -10.56
CA PHE A 28 11.81 -14.60 -10.11
C PHE A 28 12.87 -14.94 -11.18
N THR A 29 13.96 -15.57 -10.77
CA THR A 29 15.06 -15.90 -11.66
C THR A 29 15.11 -17.40 -11.93
N ARG A 30 15.23 -17.79 -13.21
CA ARG A 30 15.52 -19.16 -13.66
C ARG A 30 16.90 -19.26 -14.26
N VAL A 31 17.54 -20.40 -14.04
CA VAL A 31 18.80 -20.75 -14.71
C VAL A 31 18.47 -21.65 -15.89
N LEU A 32 18.88 -21.25 -17.08
CA LEU A 32 18.71 -22.04 -18.31
C LEU A 32 19.75 -23.16 -18.41
N PRO A 33 19.55 -24.15 -19.30
CA PRO A 33 20.50 -25.28 -19.46
C PRO A 33 21.94 -24.88 -19.82
N ASP A 34 22.14 -23.71 -20.40
CA ASP A 34 23.46 -23.16 -20.71
C ASP A 34 24.12 -22.39 -19.55
N GLY A 35 23.44 -22.32 -18.40
CA GLY A 35 23.88 -21.59 -17.20
C GLY A 35 23.53 -20.11 -17.19
N SER A 36 22.94 -19.57 -18.26
CA SER A 36 22.43 -18.20 -18.26
C SER A 36 21.22 -18.05 -17.33
N LYS A 37 21.01 -16.81 -16.82
CA LYS A 37 19.90 -16.49 -15.93
C LYS A 37 18.88 -15.62 -16.66
N VAL A 38 17.62 -15.92 -16.46
CA VAL A 38 16.50 -15.14 -16.99
C VAL A 38 15.58 -14.74 -15.84
N THR A 39 15.08 -13.52 -15.89
CA THR A 39 14.08 -13.04 -14.95
C THR A 39 12.70 -13.17 -15.59
N LEU A 40 11.77 -13.75 -14.86
CA LEU A 40 10.42 -14.07 -15.30
C LEU A 40 9.41 -13.60 -14.27
N GLU A 41 8.17 -13.44 -14.69
CA GLU A 41 7.02 -13.23 -13.84
C GLU A 41 5.94 -14.22 -14.22
N LEU A 42 5.33 -14.87 -13.20
CA LEU A 42 4.22 -15.80 -13.39
C LEU A 42 2.91 -15.04 -13.20
N HIS A 43 1.99 -15.23 -14.12
CA HIS A 43 0.65 -14.64 -14.12
C HIS A 43 -0.40 -15.73 -14.15
N GLY A 44 -1.62 -15.38 -13.72
CA GLY A 44 -2.76 -16.27 -13.79
C GLY A 44 -2.99 -17.06 -12.51
N ASP A 45 -3.70 -18.15 -12.67
CA ASP A 45 -4.10 -19.10 -11.62
C ASP A 45 -3.93 -20.55 -12.11
N GLU A 46 -4.47 -21.54 -11.37
CA GLU A 46 -4.42 -22.95 -11.74
C GLU A 46 -5.15 -23.28 -13.04
N PHE A 47 -6.09 -22.44 -13.48
CA PHE A 47 -6.84 -22.67 -14.71
C PHE A 47 -6.08 -22.22 -15.92
N ARG A 48 -5.46 -21.05 -15.80
CA ARG A 48 -4.68 -20.47 -16.86
C ARG A 48 -3.57 -19.62 -16.30
N HIS A 49 -2.33 -20.01 -16.52
CA HIS A 49 -1.18 -19.25 -16.11
C HIS A 49 -0.11 -19.26 -17.20
N TRP A 50 0.66 -18.18 -17.23
CA TRP A 50 1.69 -17.97 -18.24
C TRP A 50 2.87 -17.19 -17.66
N LEU A 51 3.98 -17.24 -18.36
CA LEU A 51 5.19 -16.53 -17.99
C LEU A 51 5.38 -15.33 -18.92
N THR A 52 5.85 -14.21 -18.31
CA THR A 52 6.41 -13.10 -19.09
C THR A 52 7.88 -12.91 -18.77
N ASP A 53 8.62 -12.39 -19.77
CA ASP A 53 10.01 -11.95 -19.57
C ASP A 53 10.05 -10.50 -19.04
N GLU A 54 11.26 -9.98 -18.77
CA GLU A 54 11.46 -8.60 -18.29
C GLU A 54 10.88 -7.51 -19.20
N SER A 55 10.64 -7.82 -20.47
CA SER A 55 10.02 -6.91 -21.43
C SER A 55 8.49 -7.03 -21.50
N GLY A 56 7.89 -7.90 -20.68
CA GLY A 56 6.46 -8.20 -20.66
C GLY A 56 6.00 -9.14 -21.80
N ARG A 57 6.91 -9.77 -22.54
CA ARG A 57 6.54 -10.71 -23.60
C ARG A 57 6.20 -12.06 -23.00
N VAL A 58 5.10 -12.66 -23.48
CA VAL A 58 4.70 -14.00 -23.09
C VAL A 58 5.71 -15.02 -23.64
N VAL A 59 6.18 -15.89 -22.74
CA VAL A 59 7.21 -16.90 -23.03
C VAL A 59 6.84 -18.25 -22.43
N ARG A 60 7.43 -19.32 -22.97
CA ARG A 60 7.35 -20.67 -22.38
C ARG A 60 8.68 -21.39 -22.50
N PHE A 61 8.86 -22.46 -21.75
CA PHE A 61 10.03 -23.34 -21.91
C PHE A 61 9.76 -24.38 -23.04
N ASP A 62 10.74 -24.57 -23.93
CA ASP A 62 10.74 -25.68 -24.87
C ASP A 62 11.13 -27.02 -24.18
N SER A 63 11.05 -28.11 -24.90
CA SER A 63 11.40 -29.46 -24.38
C SER A 63 12.87 -29.59 -23.95
N ARG A 64 13.72 -28.64 -24.31
CA ARG A 64 15.15 -28.59 -23.91
C ARG A 64 15.39 -27.65 -22.75
N GLY A 65 14.33 -26.97 -22.23
CA GLY A 65 14.40 -26.03 -21.12
C GLY A 65 14.82 -24.61 -21.49
N TYR A 66 14.79 -24.23 -22.77
CA TYR A 66 15.06 -22.85 -23.21
C TYR A 66 13.76 -22.07 -23.40
N LEU A 67 13.84 -20.75 -23.17
CA LEU A 67 12.71 -19.85 -23.40
C LEU A 67 12.45 -19.68 -24.88
N VAL A 68 11.20 -19.79 -25.25
CA VAL A 68 10.69 -19.48 -26.59
C VAL A 68 9.46 -18.56 -26.49
N PRO A 69 9.22 -17.72 -27.49
CA PRO A 69 8.00 -16.91 -27.54
C PRO A 69 6.75 -17.79 -27.45
N SER A 70 5.72 -17.27 -26.82
CA SER A 70 4.38 -17.88 -26.72
C SER A 70 3.32 -16.79 -26.75
N SER A 71 2.05 -17.16 -26.65
CA SER A 71 0.95 -16.25 -26.41
C SER A 71 0.07 -16.81 -25.29
N VAL A 72 -0.78 -15.96 -24.72
CA VAL A 72 -1.70 -16.38 -23.66
C VAL A 72 -2.69 -17.42 -24.20
N GLU A 73 -3.12 -17.30 -25.45
CA GLU A 73 -4.02 -18.26 -26.10
C GLU A 73 -3.40 -19.65 -26.32
N GLU A 74 -2.06 -19.72 -26.43
CA GLU A 74 -1.34 -21.00 -26.53
C GLU A 74 -1.19 -21.68 -25.17
N THR A 75 -1.48 -21.00 -24.07
CA THR A 75 -1.41 -21.57 -22.72
C THR A 75 -2.59 -22.52 -22.51
N PRO A 76 -2.34 -23.76 -22.07
CA PRO A 76 -3.44 -24.70 -21.83
C PRO A 76 -4.39 -24.18 -20.75
N VAL A 77 -5.66 -24.12 -21.06
CA VAL A 77 -6.69 -23.92 -20.04
C VAL A 77 -6.84 -25.21 -19.29
N SER A 78 -6.55 -25.19 -18.00
CA SER A 78 -6.81 -26.31 -17.10
C SER A 78 -8.24 -26.19 -16.63
N MET A 79 -8.93 -27.32 -16.55
CA MET A 79 -10.25 -27.50 -15.93
C MET A 79 -11.26 -26.36 -16.17
N GLY A 80 -12.38 -26.66 -16.78
CA GLY A 80 -13.40 -25.66 -17.09
C GLY A 80 -14.10 -25.13 -15.81
N GLY A 81 -14.48 -23.86 -15.81
CA GLY A 81 -15.21 -23.19 -14.74
C GLY A 81 -16.52 -22.56 -15.21
N GLY A 82 -17.12 -21.67 -14.44
CA GLY A 82 -18.31 -20.93 -14.77
C GLY A 82 -19.52 -21.25 -13.91
N GLU A 83 -20.72 -21.25 -14.51
CA GLU A 83 -21.98 -21.37 -13.76
C GLU A 83 -22.03 -22.57 -12.81
N GLU A 84 -21.48 -23.73 -13.21
CA GLU A 84 -21.50 -24.92 -12.36
C GLU A 84 -20.65 -24.77 -11.11
N VAL A 85 -19.48 -24.16 -11.21
CA VAL A 85 -18.64 -23.91 -10.06
C VAL A 85 -19.23 -22.85 -9.14
N ASN A 86 -19.74 -21.76 -9.71
CA ASN A 86 -20.51 -20.81 -8.93
C ASN A 86 -21.68 -21.51 -8.21
N ARG A 87 -22.39 -22.38 -8.92
CA ARG A 87 -23.46 -23.17 -8.33
C ARG A 87 -22.98 -24.07 -7.20
N ILE A 88 -21.87 -24.82 -7.41
CA ILE A 88 -21.28 -25.70 -6.40
C ILE A 88 -20.80 -24.89 -5.21
N ARG A 89 -20.08 -23.78 -5.41
CA ARG A 89 -19.61 -22.92 -4.32
C ARG A 89 -20.77 -22.26 -3.56
N MET A 90 -21.83 -21.85 -4.27
CA MET A 90 -23.03 -21.34 -3.61
C MET A 90 -23.72 -22.42 -2.76
N GLN A 91 -23.79 -23.64 -3.25
CA GLN A 91 -24.32 -24.76 -2.48
C GLN A 91 -23.44 -25.07 -1.27
N GLN A 92 -22.12 -25.05 -1.46
CA GLN A 92 -21.14 -25.26 -0.39
C GLN A 92 -21.25 -24.15 0.68
N LEU A 93 -21.36 -22.89 0.28
CA LEU A 93 -21.56 -21.78 1.21
C LEU A 93 -22.83 -21.94 2.03
N GLU A 94 -23.94 -22.32 1.41
CA GLU A 94 -25.19 -22.58 2.13
C GLU A 94 -25.10 -23.81 3.05
N LYS A 95 -24.36 -24.84 2.63
CA LYS A 95 -24.02 -26.00 3.45
C LYS A 95 -23.20 -25.58 4.67
N THR A 96 -22.12 -24.84 4.47
CA THR A 96 -21.27 -24.28 5.54
C THR A 96 -22.07 -23.44 6.52
N LYS A 97 -22.91 -22.55 6.03
CA LYS A 97 -23.78 -21.72 6.89
C LYS A 97 -24.75 -22.58 7.72
N ARG A 98 -25.27 -23.65 7.17
CA ARG A 98 -26.13 -24.59 7.91
C ARG A 98 -25.35 -25.35 8.99
N LEU A 99 -24.14 -25.80 8.68
CA LEU A 99 -23.24 -26.46 9.64
C LEU A 99 -22.92 -25.52 10.80
N LEU A 100 -22.50 -24.29 10.51
CA LEU A 100 -22.21 -23.28 11.53
C LEU A 100 -23.41 -22.96 12.41
N ARG A 101 -24.63 -22.86 11.83
CA ARG A 101 -25.87 -22.63 12.59
C ARG A 101 -26.28 -23.79 13.47
N ARG A 102 -26.05 -25.05 13.01
CA ARG A 102 -26.34 -26.26 13.82
C ARG A 102 -25.41 -26.41 14.99
N SER A 103 -24.12 -26.00 14.83
CA SER A 103 -23.10 -26.07 15.87
C SER A 103 -23.28 -25.03 16.98
N ALA A 104 -24.14 -24.02 16.81
CA ALA A 104 -24.40 -22.94 17.76
C ALA A 104 -25.88 -22.88 18.16
N PRO A 105 -26.37 -23.77 19.01
CA PRO A 105 -27.78 -23.78 19.45
C PRO A 105 -28.15 -22.60 20.37
N THR A 106 -27.23 -21.90 20.94
CA THR A 106 -27.37 -20.64 21.64
C THR A 106 -26.00 -19.89 21.60
N ARG A 107 -26.00 -18.56 21.53
CA ARG A 107 -24.90 -17.58 21.38
C ARG A 107 -23.61 -17.81 22.22
N SER A 108 -23.42 -18.90 22.88
CA SER A 108 -22.25 -19.18 23.74
C SER A 108 -21.53 -20.52 23.49
N ALA A 109 -21.94 -21.30 22.51
CA ALA A 109 -21.28 -22.58 22.18
C ALA A 109 -20.55 -22.46 20.83
N VAL A 110 -19.25 -22.29 20.87
CA VAL A 110 -18.36 -22.51 19.71
C VAL A 110 -18.45 -23.96 19.33
N GLY A 111 -18.96 -24.27 18.13
CA GLY A 111 -18.94 -25.63 17.59
C GLY A 111 -17.54 -25.92 17.07
N THR A 112 -16.89 -26.96 17.58
CA THR A 112 -15.68 -27.53 16.96
C THR A 112 -16.10 -28.33 15.74
N ILE A 113 -15.59 -27.98 14.57
CA ILE A 113 -15.75 -28.74 13.33
C ILE A 113 -14.38 -29.29 12.96
N ARG A 114 -14.35 -30.58 12.65
CA ARG A 114 -13.12 -31.29 12.26
C ARG A 114 -13.20 -31.71 10.81
N PHE A 115 -12.08 -31.63 10.09
CA PHE A 115 -11.96 -32.11 8.74
C PHE A 115 -10.68 -32.93 8.57
N PRO A 116 -10.62 -33.89 7.61
CA PRO A 116 -9.39 -34.61 7.35
C PRO A 116 -8.36 -33.72 6.65
N LEU A 117 -7.11 -33.79 7.13
CA LEU A 117 -5.93 -33.30 6.45
C LEU A 117 -5.09 -34.50 6.03
N ILE A 118 -4.96 -34.70 4.73
CA ILE A 118 -4.26 -35.88 4.17
C ILE A 118 -2.87 -35.44 3.67
N LEU A 119 -1.84 -36.17 4.13
CA LEU A 119 -0.46 -35.94 3.75
C LEU A 119 -0.06 -36.97 2.66
N VAL A 120 0.31 -36.48 1.48
CA VAL A 120 0.69 -37.26 0.32
C VAL A 120 2.15 -37.06 -0.03
N GLN A 121 2.89 -38.15 -0.17
CA GLN A 121 4.25 -38.14 -0.70
C GLN A 121 4.37 -39.09 -1.90
N PHE A 122 5.48 -38.97 -2.60
CA PHE A 122 5.69 -39.64 -3.89
C PHE A 122 6.86 -40.65 -3.80
N PRO A 123 6.95 -41.64 -4.69
CA PRO A 123 8.07 -42.60 -4.69
C PRO A 123 9.44 -41.91 -4.88
N ASP A 124 9.45 -40.74 -5.54
CA ASP A 124 10.64 -39.96 -5.85
C ASP A 124 10.81 -38.71 -4.98
N LEU A 125 9.81 -38.38 -4.13
CA LEU A 125 9.85 -37.18 -3.29
C LEU A 125 9.04 -37.38 -1.99
N SER A 126 9.73 -37.45 -0.86
CA SER A 126 9.14 -37.50 0.46
C SER A 126 9.10 -36.13 1.13
N PHE A 127 8.29 -35.97 2.16
CA PHE A 127 8.32 -34.81 3.00
C PHE A 127 9.70 -34.56 3.59
N SER A 128 10.09 -33.31 3.68
CA SER A 128 11.38 -32.87 4.23
C SER A 128 11.29 -32.26 5.62
N VAL A 129 10.07 -31.99 6.10
CA VAL A 129 9.83 -31.32 7.38
C VAL A 129 10.06 -32.20 8.61
N GLY A 130 10.32 -33.47 8.44
CA GLY A 130 10.60 -34.42 9.53
C GLY A 130 11.32 -35.66 9.04
N ASP A 131 12.08 -36.30 9.93
CA ASP A 131 12.86 -37.53 9.61
C ASP A 131 12.03 -38.82 9.71
N THR A 132 10.80 -38.73 10.20
CA THR A 132 9.86 -39.86 10.36
C THR A 132 8.43 -39.43 10.05
N ASP A 133 7.58 -40.38 9.66
CA ASP A 133 6.16 -40.10 9.40
C ASP A 133 5.47 -39.44 10.61
N ALA A 134 5.81 -39.85 11.84
CA ALA A 134 5.28 -39.24 13.05
C ALA A 134 5.73 -37.79 13.23
N ALA A 135 6.96 -37.47 12.85
CA ALA A 135 7.47 -36.08 12.92
C ALA A 135 6.83 -35.19 11.83
N VAL A 136 6.64 -35.72 10.63
CA VAL A 136 5.90 -35.07 9.55
C VAL A 136 4.46 -34.80 9.97
N ASN A 137 3.75 -35.82 10.47
CA ASN A 137 2.38 -35.66 10.96
C ASN A 137 2.27 -34.60 12.05
N ALA A 138 3.17 -34.61 13.04
CA ALA A 138 3.19 -33.61 14.11
C ALA A 138 3.48 -32.18 13.60
N ALA A 139 4.30 -32.02 12.56
CA ALA A 139 4.58 -30.70 11.99
C ALA A 139 3.33 -30.12 11.33
N PHE A 140 2.56 -30.93 10.60
CA PHE A 140 1.33 -30.49 9.96
C PHE A 140 0.18 -30.33 10.96
N ASP A 141 0.12 -31.16 12.01
CA ASP A 141 -0.83 -30.96 13.11
C ASP A 141 -0.58 -29.62 13.82
N ASN A 142 0.69 -29.28 14.08
CA ASN A 142 1.04 -27.97 14.64
C ASN A 142 0.66 -26.81 13.71
N LEU A 143 0.96 -26.92 12.40
CA LEU A 143 0.62 -25.90 11.41
C LEU A 143 -0.90 -25.66 11.33
N ALA A 144 -1.68 -26.74 11.38
CA ALA A 144 -3.12 -26.69 11.25
C ALA A 144 -3.84 -26.31 12.55
N ASN A 145 -3.44 -26.88 13.68
CA ASN A 145 -4.24 -26.92 14.91
C ASN A 145 -3.61 -26.22 16.12
N GLN A 146 -2.26 -26.04 16.16
CA GLN A 146 -1.60 -25.54 17.35
C GLN A 146 -1.98 -24.10 17.61
N GLN A 147 -2.63 -23.85 18.74
CA GLN A 147 -2.95 -22.50 19.17
C GLN A 147 -1.66 -21.70 19.44
N GLY A 148 -1.57 -20.49 18.87
CA GLY A 148 -0.40 -19.64 18.96
C GLY A 148 0.81 -20.18 18.18
N TYR A 149 0.60 -20.94 17.11
CA TYR A 149 1.66 -21.43 16.23
C TYR A 149 2.50 -20.26 15.70
N SER A 150 3.82 -20.35 15.90
CA SER A 150 4.75 -19.23 15.58
C SER A 150 6.02 -19.69 14.85
N ALA A 151 6.08 -20.95 14.41
CA ALA A 151 7.22 -21.42 13.66
C ALA A 151 7.43 -20.63 12.37
N TYR A 152 8.69 -20.39 12.01
CA TYR A 152 9.10 -19.61 10.84
C TYR A 152 8.55 -18.16 10.82
N GLY A 153 8.13 -17.61 11.96
CA GLY A 153 7.55 -16.26 12.06
C GLY A 153 6.07 -16.21 11.66
N ALA A 154 5.33 -17.30 11.81
CA ALA A 154 3.89 -17.34 11.63
C ALA A 154 3.16 -16.55 12.73
N THR A 155 2.01 -15.98 12.41
CA THR A 155 1.13 -15.28 13.35
C THR A 155 0.23 -16.26 14.12
N GLY A 156 -0.04 -17.41 13.54
CA GLY A 156 -0.87 -18.47 14.11
C GLY A 156 -1.00 -19.67 13.18
N SER A 157 -1.77 -20.66 13.58
CA SER A 157 -2.17 -21.83 12.81
C SER A 157 -3.37 -21.54 11.90
N ILE A 158 -3.76 -22.51 11.06
CA ILE A 158 -5.02 -22.42 10.28
C ILE A 158 -6.22 -22.24 11.23
N ARG A 159 -6.24 -22.99 12.33
CA ARG A 159 -7.25 -22.85 13.39
C ARG A 159 -7.30 -21.44 13.98
N ASP A 160 -6.13 -20.88 14.35
CA ASP A 160 -6.04 -19.52 14.90
C ASP A 160 -6.58 -18.48 13.92
N TYR A 161 -6.26 -18.65 12.62
CA TYR A 161 -6.70 -17.72 11.57
C TYR A 161 -8.22 -17.69 11.43
N TYR A 162 -8.85 -18.86 11.29
CA TYR A 162 -10.31 -18.93 11.15
C TYR A 162 -11.03 -18.56 12.45
N SER A 163 -10.47 -18.91 13.61
CA SER A 163 -11.02 -18.51 14.91
C SER A 163 -11.01 -16.97 15.07
N ALA A 164 -9.90 -16.31 14.74
CA ALA A 164 -9.78 -14.86 14.82
C ALA A 164 -10.76 -14.14 13.88
N ASN A 165 -10.89 -14.63 12.63
CA ASN A 165 -11.75 -14.02 11.62
C ASN A 165 -13.25 -14.24 11.87
N SER A 166 -13.59 -15.39 12.45
CA SER A 166 -14.96 -15.69 12.87
C SER A 166 -15.33 -15.16 14.26
N LEU A 167 -14.42 -14.43 14.91
CA LEU A 167 -14.61 -13.94 16.29
C LEU A 167 -14.88 -15.08 17.29
N GLY A 168 -14.21 -16.20 17.09
CA GLY A 168 -14.37 -17.41 17.90
C GLY A 168 -15.66 -18.20 17.63
N GLN A 169 -16.43 -17.88 16.59
CA GLN A 169 -17.63 -18.64 16.23
C GLN A 169 -17.30 -19.96 15.54
N LEU A 170 -16.15 -20.05 14.86
CA LEU A 170 -15.66 -21.26 14.20
C LEU A 170 -14.39 -21.75 14.90
N ASP A 171 -14.46 -22.90 15.53
CA ASP A 171 -13.29 -23.69 15.98
C ASP A 171 -13.01 -24.79 14.95
N LEU A 172 -12.25 -24.43 13.92
CA LEU A 172 -11.85 -25.33 12.83
C LEU A 172 -10.63 -26.15 13.25
N GLN A 173 -10.73 -27.46 13.18
CA GLN A 173 -9.64 -28.37 13.48
C GLN A 173 -9.46 -29.41 12.38
N PHE A 174 -8.26 -29.98 12.29
CA PHE A 174 -7.93 -30.97 11.29
C PHE A 174 -7.42 -32.24 11.94
N ASP A 175 -7.91 -33.40 11.50
CA ASP A 175 -7.36 -34.70 11.83
C ASP A 175 -6.34 -35.08 10.74
N VAL A 176 -5.07 -35.20 11.12
CA VAL A 176 -3.97 -35.41 10.18
C VAL A 176 -3.74 -36.88 9.90
N TYR A 177 -3.88 -37.29 8.63
CA TYR A 177 -3.66 -38.64 8.14
C TYR A 177 -2.43 -38.73 7.23
N GLY A 178 -1.67 -39.78 7.37
CA GLY A 178 -0.47 -40.04 6.61
C GLY A 178 0.80 -39.62 7.36
N PRO A 179 1.93 -39.39 6.65
CA PRO A 179 2.06 -39.37 5.19
C PRO A 179 1.85 -40.74 4.53
N VAL A 180 1.22 -40.73 3.37
CA VAL A 180 1.08 -41.92 2.54
C VAL A 180 1.77 -41.75 1.20
N THR A 181 2.43 -42.80 0.69
CA THR A 181 3.13 -42.76 -0.59
C THR A 181 2.21 -43.28 -1.70
N VAL A 182 1.90 -42.41 -2.66
CA VAL A 182 1.10 -42.74 -3.85
C VAL A 182 1.96 -43.40 -4.94
N SER A 183 1.32 -43.94 -5.97
CA SER A 183 2.02 -44.84 -6.91
C SER A 183 2.88 -44.15 -7.97
N GLN A 184 2.56 -42.92 -8.34
CA GLN A 184 3.27 -42.21 -9.39
C GLN A 184 4.21 -41.14 -8.83
N SER A 185 5.13 -40.68 -9.68
CA SER A 185 6.10 -39.63 -9.33
C SER A 185 5.44 -38.29 -9.06
N TYR A 186 6.13 -37.43 -8.34
CA TYR A 186 5.70 -36.05 -8.09
C TYR A 186 5.35 -35.30 -9.40
N THR A 187 6.25 -35.40 -10.38
CA THR A 187 6.06 -34.71 -11.68
C THR A 187 4.93 -35.32 -12.51
N TYR A 188 4.53 -36.58 -12.26
CA TYR A 188 3.35 -37.16 -12.90
C TYR A 188 2.08 -36.41 -12.46
N TYR A 189 1.92 -36.17 -11.15
CA TYR A 189 0.74 -35.52 -10.61
C TYR A 189 0.71 -34.01 -10.89
N GLY A 190 1.84 -33.38 -11.11
CA GLY A 190 1.92 -31.97 -11.54
C GLY A 190 1.90 -31.77 -13.06
N THR A 191 1.94 -32.85 -13.86
CA THR A 191 1.89 -32.71 -15.32
C THR A 191 0.44 -32.76 -15.81
N LYS A 192 -0.01 -31.66 -16.43
CA LYS A 192 -1.34 -31.53 -17.01
C LYS A 192 -1.60 -32.58 -18.09
N GLN A 193 -2.54 -33.48 -17.85
CA GLN A 193 -2.92 -34.57 -18.73
C GLN A 193 -4.11 -34.18 -19.59
N GLN A 194 -4.05 -34.57 -20.89
CA GLN A 194 -5.13 -34.32 -21.84
C GLN A 194 -6.39 -35.08 -21.43
N SER A 195 -7.51 -34.36 -21.35
CA SER A 195 -8.82 -34.96 -21.16
C SER A 195 -9.16 -35.89 -22.32
N PRO A 196 -9.65 -37.12 -22.08
CA PRO A 196 -10.16 -37.98 -23.14
C PRO A 196 -11.48 -37.50 -23.72
N THR A 197 -12.19 -36.56 -23.05
CA THR A 197 -13.55 -36.13 -23.42
C THR A 197 -13.62 -34.70 -23.94
N THR A 198 -12.64 -33.87 -23.63
CA THR A 198 -12.58 -32.45 -23.99
C THR A 198 -11.19 -32.04 -24.47
N SER A 199 -11.05 -30.77 -24.87
CA SER A 199 -9.74 -30.17 -25.17
C SER A 199 -8.95 -29.74 -23.93
N SER A 200 -9.53 -29.84 -22.75
CA SER A 200 -8.89 -29.39 -21.48
C SER A 200 -7.75 -30.32 -21.05
N LYS A 201 -6.83 -29.79 -20.27
CA LYS A 201 -5.76 -30.54 -19.63
C LYS A 201 -5.85 -30.36 -18.12
N ASN A 202 -5.74 -31.45 -17.37
CA ASN A 202 -5.90 -31.42 -15.90
C ASN A 202 -4.73 -32.10 -15.22
N GLU A 203 -4.33 -31.62 -14.08
CA GLU A 203 -3.43 -32.27 -13.16
C GLU A 203 -4.16 -33.46 -12.51
N PRO A 204 -3.58 -34.66 -12.44
CA PRO A 204 -4.26 -35.83 -11.86
C PRO A 204 -4.22 -35.87 -10.32
N VAL A 205 -4.36 -34.74 -9.63
CA VAL A 205 -4.33 -34.62 -8.17
C VAL A 205 -5.48 -35.41 -7.51
N ALA A 206 -6.66 -35.37 -8.13
CA ALA A 206 -7.79 -36.20 -7.67
C ALA A 206 -7.45 -37.71 -7.63
N GLN A 207 -6.61 -38.20 -8.55
CA GLN A 207 -6.12 -39.55 -8.54
C GLN A 207 -5.20 -39.81 -7.33
N ALA A 208 -4.29 -38.87 -7.02
CA ALA A 208 -3.44 -38.97 -5.82
C ALA A 208 -4.28 -38.98 -4.54
N LEU A 209 -5.30 -38.11 -4.45
CA LEU A 209 -6.23 -38.08 -3.32
C LEU A 209 -6.92 -39.42 -3.12
N ILE A 210 -7.58 -39.94 -4.15
CA ILE A 210 -8.35 -41.20 -4.03
C ILE A 210 -7.43 -42.38 -3.72
N GLU A 211 -6.22 -42.41 -4.27
CA GLU A 211 -5.22 -43.43 -3.90
C GLU A 211 -4.81 -43.29 -2.42
N ALA A 212 -4.58 -42.09 -1.93
CA ALA A 212 -4.25 -41.83 -0.53
C ALA A 212 -5.40 -42.31 0.40
N VAL A 213 -6.63 -41.94 0.05
CA VAL A 213 -7.83 -42.36 0.81
C VAL A 213 -7.98 -43.86 0.85
N ARG A 214 -7.75 -44.58 -0.27
CA ARG A 214 -7.75 -46.06 -0.33
C ARG A 214 -6.70 -46.63 0.61
N ILE A 215 -5.49 -46.11 0.61
CA ILE A 215 -4.41 -46.59 1.48
C ILE A 215 -4.80 -46.38 2.95
N ILE A 216 -5.31 -45.21 3.32
CA ILE A 216 -5.68 -44.90 4.71
C ILE A 216 -6.85 -45.79 5.17
N SER A 217 -7.90 -45.90 4.34
CA SER A 217 -9.08 -46.71 4.69
C SER A 217 -8.79 -48.21 4.80
N ALA A 218 -7.77 -48.69 4.08
CA ALA A 218 -7.34 -50.10 4.17
C ALA A 218 -6.50 -50.39 5.41
N MET A 219 -6.09 -49.43 6.20
CA MET A 219 -5.38 -49.65 7.46
C MET A 219 -6.35 -50.21 8.50
N PRO A 220 -5.93 -51.22 9.30
CA PRO A 220 -6.79 -51.82 10.29
C PRO A 220 -7.41 -50.82 11.26
N GLY A 221 -8.74 -50.80 11.34
CA GLY A 221 -9.52 -49.88 12.17
C GLY A 221 -9.88 -48.54 11.51
N ASN A 222 -9.48 -48.33 10.27
CA ASN A 222 -9.78 -47.10 9.52
C ASN A 222 -10.92 -47.30 8.49
N GLU A 223 -11.60 -48.44 8.47
CA GLU A 223 -12.62 -48.76 7.47
C GLU A 223 -13.76 -47.74 7.42
N HIS A 224 -14.03 -47.03 8.51
CA HIS A 224 -15.06 -46.03 8.69
C HIS A 224 -14.53 -44.71 9.22
N VAL A 225 -13.23 -44.45 9.10
CA VAL A 225 -12.57 -43.28 9.71
C VAL A 225 -13.07 -41.98 9.16
N PHE A 226 -13.54 -41.94 7.92
CA PHE A 226 -14.03 -40.73 7.26
C PHE A 226 -15.53 -40.47 7.46
N ASP A 227 -16.32 -41.42 7.96
CA ASP A 227 -17.76 -41.26 8.18
C ASP A 227 -18.11 -40.08 9.11
N GLN A 228 -17.20 -39.71 10.01
CA GLN A 228 -17.38 -38.63 10.97
C GLN A 228 -17.34 -37.23 10.37
N TYR A 229 -16.94 -37.06 9.10
CA TYR A 229 -16.80 -35.80 8.42
C TYR A 229 -17.97 -35.48 7.48
N ASP A 230 -18.99 -36.31 7.47
CA ASP A 230 -20.30 -36.06 6.85
C ASP A 230 -21.24 -35.46 7.91
N TYR A 231 -21.16 -34.13 8.11
CA TYR A 231 -21.92 -33.44 9.15
C TYR A 231 -23.38 -33.23 8.79
N ASP A 232 -23.71 -33.14 7.50
CA ASP A 232 -25.08 -32.90 7.07
C ASP A 232 -25.84 -34.18 6.67
N GLY A 233 -25.17 -35.32 6.58
CA GLY A 233 -25.72 -36.64 6.37
C GLY A 233 -26.11 -36.91 4.91
N ASP A 234 -25.43 -36.21 3.97
CA ASP A 234 -25.68 -36.38 2.53
C ASP A 234 -24.87 -37.54 1.91
N GLY A 235 -23.93 -38.13 2.66
CA GLY A 235 -23.09 -39.23 2.26
C GLY A 235 -21.77 -38.80 1.65
N ASP A 236 -21.43 -37.52 1.67
CA ASP A 236 -20.16 -36.98 1.23
C ASP A 236 -19.37 -36.40 2.40
N VAL A 237 -18.05 -36.51 2.37
CA VAL A 237 -17.17 -35.73 3.25
C VAL A 237 -17.29 -34.25 2.93
N ASP A 238 -17.65 -33.44 3.92
CA ASP A 238 -18.01 -32.02 3.72
C ASP A 238 -16.88 -31.13 3.20
N ALA A 239 -15.65 -31.37 3.67
CA ALA A 239 -14.44 -30.68 3.20
C ALA A 239 -13.19 -31.50 3.53
N LEU A 240 -12.11 -31.24 2.81
CA LEU A 240 -10.84 -31.93 2.93
C LEU A 240 -9.69 -30.97 2.57
N LEU A 241 -8.58 -31.09 3.30
CA LEU A 241 -7.33 -30.44 2.95
C LEU A 241 -6.26 -31.51 2.65
N LEU A 242 -5.59 -31.40 1.52
CA LEU A 242 -4.50 -32.27 1.09
C LEU A 242 -3.19 -31.48 1.05
N TYR A 243 -2.17 -31.94 1.76
CA TYR A 243 -0.82 -31.47 1.62
C TYR A 243 0.04 -32.47 0.89
N TYR A 244 0.77 -32.03 -0.12
CA TYR A 244 1.71 -32.88 -0.85
C TYR A 244 3.15 -32.48 -0.61
N ALA A 245 4.07 -33.43 -0.63
CA ALA A 245 5.51 -33.20 -0.48
C ALA A 245 6.06 -32.35 -1.63
N GLY A 246 7.02 -31.46 -1.33
CA GLY A 246 7.71 -30.65 -2.31
C GLY A 246 7.12 -29.26 -2.47
N HIS A 247 7.43 -28.61 -3.62
CA HIS A 247 7.09 -27.24 -3.97
C HIS A 247 5.86 -27.18 -4.87
N ASN A 248 5.34 -25.96 -5.14
CA ASN A 248 4.18 -25.74 -6.01
C ASN A 248 4.48 -24.75 -7.15
N GLU A 249 3.75 -24.91 -8.27
CA GLU A 249 3.90 -24.06 -9.45
C GLU A 249 3.50 -22.61 -9.16
N ALA A 250 2.45 -22.36 -8.36
CA ALA A 250 1.99 -20.99 -8.04
C ALA A 250 3.07 -20.16 -7.34
N GLU A 251 3.99 -20.79 -6.62
CA GLU A 251 5.13 -20.14 -5.96
C GLU A 251 6.44 -20.29 -6.78
N HIS A 252 6.33 -20.31 -8.11
CA HIS A 252 7.45 -20.31 -9.03
C HIS A 252 8.25 -21.62 -9.11
N ALA A 253 7.72 -22.76 -8.69
CA ALA A 253 8.33 -24.06 -8.96
C ALA A 253 8.16 -24.43 -10.47
N PRO A 254 8.81 -25.48 -10.99
CA PRO A 254 8.68 -25.89 -12.39
C PRO A 254 7.22 -26.20 -12.79
N ALA A 255 6.87 -25.94 -14.05
CA ALA A 255 5.54 -26.14 -14.62
C ALA A 255 5.04 -27.61 -14.66
N ASN A 256 5.81 -28.55 -14.17
CA ASN A 256 5.42 -29.95 -13.94
C ASN A 256 5.30 -30.28 -12.44
N THR A 257 5.11 -29.26 -11.63
CA THR A 257 4.74 -29.39 -10.21
C THR A 257 3.25 -29.06 -10.05
N ILE A 258 2.63 -29.55 -8.99
CA ILE A 258 1.21 -29.34 -8.75
C ILE A 258 0.94 -27.88 -8.44
N TYR A 259 -0.08 -27.31 -9.09
CA TYR A 259 -0.60 -26.00 -8.75
C TYR A 259 -1.59 -26.14 -7.58
N PRO A 260 -1.50 -25.36 -6.48
CA PRO A 260 -2.48 -25.39 -5.39
C PRO A 260 -3.86 -25.02 -5.90
N HIS A 261 -4.88 -25.74 -5.49
CA HIS A 261 -6.27 -25.49 -5.92
C HIS A 261 -7.30 -26.15 -5.01
N GLN A 262 -8.52 -25.67 -5.08
CA GLN A 262 -9.73 -26.35 -4.59
C GLN A 262 -10.53 -26.90 -5.78
N TRP A 263 -10.89 -28.17 -5.72
CA TRP A 263 -11.60 -28.85 -6.80
C TRP A 263 -12.66 -29.86 -6.32
N ASN A 264 -13.45 -30.38 -7.27
CA ASN A 264 -14.41 -31.44 -7.01
C ASN A 264 -14.19 -32.67 -7.91
N LEU A 265 -14.44 -33.85 -7.34
CA LEU A 265 -14.23 -35.13 -8.01
C LEU A 265 -15.26 -35.39 -9.13
N TYR A 266 -16.49 -34.86 -9.00
CA TYR A 266 -17.50 -35.02 -10.06
C TYR A 266 -17.05 -34.38 -11.38
N SER A 267 -16.50 -33.16 -11.32
CA SER A 267 -15.95 -32.51 -12.51
C SER A 267 -14.71 -33.23 -13.03
N TYR A 268 -13.84 -33.70 -12.13
CA TYR A 268 -12.67 -34.47 -12.54
C TYR A 268 -13.10 -35.75 -13.30
N ASP A 269 -14.05 -36.48 -12.77
CA ASP A 269 -14.60 -37.71 -13.39
C ASP A 269 -15.23 -37.43 -14.76
N TYR A 270 -15.96 -36.31 -14.88
CA TYR A 270 -16.53 -35.90 -16.16
C TYR A 270 -15.44 -35.64 -17.21
N TYR A 271 -14.35 -34.98 -16.86
CA TYR A 271 -13.26 -34.69 -17.78
C TYR A 271 -12.35 -35.89 -18.05
N GLN A 272 -12.11 -36.72 -17.07
CA GLN A 272 -11.18 -37.84 -17.18
C GLN A 272 -11.83 -39.20 -17.44
N GLY A 273 -13.15 -39.27 -17.38
CA GLY A 273 -13.89 -40.52 -17.60
C GLY A 273 -13.71 -41.54 -16.45
N THR A 274 -13.43 -41.04 -15.24
CA THR A 274 -13.32 -41.79 -13.99
C THR A 274 -14.66 -41.84 -13.26
N SER A 275 -14.69 -42.43 -12.05
CA SER A 275 -15.88 -42.50 -11.19
C SER A 275 -15.51 -42.36 -9.72
N PHE A 276 -14.53 -41.53 -9.39
CA PHE A 276 -13.99 -41.35 -8.06
C PHE A 276 -15.01 -40.75 -7.10
N HIS A 277 -15.86 -39.83 -7.54
CA HIS A 277 -16.89 -39.22 -6.69
C HIS A 277 -17.96 -40.20 -6.21
N THR A 278 -18.06 -41.41 -6.79
CA THR A 278 -19.01 -42.42 -6.39
C THR A 278 -18.37 -43.60 -5.61
N GLU A 279 -17.05 -43.53 -5.40
CA GLU A 279 -16.34 -44.55 -4.65
C GLU A 279 -16.54 -44.36 -3.15
N LYS A 280 -17.02 -45.40 -2.48
CA LYS A 280 -17.32 -45.38 -1.05
C LYS A 280 -16.14 -45.80 -0.20
N PHE A 281 -15.93 -45.03 0.88
CA PHE A 281 -14.98 -45.34 1.94
C PHE A 281 -15.75 -45.34 3.27
N GLY A 282 -16.06 -46.55 3.76
CA GLY A 282 -17.08 -46.71 4.77
C GLY A 282 -18.49 -46.39 4.25
N ASN A 283 -19.15 -45.39 4.82
CA ASN A 283 -20.48 -44.93 4.40
C ASN A 283 -20.44 -43.69 3.52
N VAL A 284 -19.27 -43.02 3.36
CA VAL A 284 -19.14 -41.74 2.67
C VAL A 284 -18.38 -41.85 1.35
N CYS A 285 -18.60 -40.85 0.48
CA CYS A 285 -17.78 -40.55 -0.68
C CYS A 285 -17.00 -39.29 -0.45
N PHE A 286 -16.11 -38.93 -1.38
CA PHE A 286 -15.45 -37.63 -1.40
C PHE A 286 -15.97 -36.84 -2.59
N TYR A 287 -16.40 -35.62 -2.33
CA TYR A 287 -16.91 -34.75 -3.39
C TYR A 287 -15.90 -33.64 -3.76
N SER A 288 -15.34 -32.94 -2.77
CA SER A 288 -14.41 -31.84 -3.01
C SER A 288 -13.14 -31.98 -2.18
N TYR A 289 -12.08 -31.31 -2.62
CA TYR A 289 -10.81 -31.22 -1.91
C TYR A 289 -10.13 -29.88 -2.15
N SER A 290 -9.32 -29.44 -1.19
CA SER A 290 -8.36 -28.36 -1.33
C SER A 290 -6.97 -28.93 -1.24
N CYS A 291 -6.01 -28.45 -2.04
CA CYS A 291 -4.64 -28.94 -1.97
C CYS A 291 -3.60 -27.84 -1.98
N THR A 292 -2.48 -28.06 -1.30
CA THR A 292 -1.30 -27.20 -1.30
C THR A 292 -0.03 -27.98 -0.99
N SER A 293 1.14 -27.34 -1.21
CA SER A 293 2.46 -27.97 -1.04
C SER A 293 2.99 -27.92 0.40
N GLU A 294 3.95 -28.78 0.69
CA GLU A 294 4.78 -28.72 1.89
C GLU A 294 5.69 -27.50 1.91
N LEU A 295 6.37 -27.23 0.78
CA LEU A 295 7.48 -26.29 0.70
C LEU A 295 7.12 -25.03 -0.04
N ARG A 296 7.65 -23.94 0.48
CA ARG A 296 7.53 -22.61 -0.07
C ARG A 296 8.51 -22.37 -1.23
N GLY A 297 8.07 -21.58 -2.21
CA GLY A 297 8.90 -21.10 -3.31
C GLY A 297 9.30 -22.23 -4.27
N SER A 298 10.40 -22.04 -4.99
CA SER A 298 10.86 -22.97 -6.02
C SER A 298 12.06 -23.82 -5.61
N SER A 299 12.58 -23.64 -4.41
CA SER A 299 13.76 -24.32 -3.90
C SER A 299 13.91 -24.18 -2.38
N GLY A 300 14.75 -25.05 -1.79
CA GLY A 300 15.01 -25.06 -0.36
C GLY A 300 14.07 -26.01 0.39
N THR A 301 14.09 -25.94 1.73
CA THR A 301 13.34 -26.83 2.62
C THR A 301 12.48 -26.02 3.64
N THR A 302 12.17 -24.79 3.32
CA THR A 302 11.32 -23.96 4.18
C THR A 302 9.86 -24.36 3.99
N MET A 303 9.21 -24.77 5.08
CA MET A 303 7.81 -25.14 5.08
C MET A 303 6.93 -23.97 4.64
N CYS A 304 5.88 -24.23 3.88
CA CYS A 304 4.85 -23.27 3.50
C CYS A 304 4.23 -22.61 4.74
N GLY A 305 3.74 -21.38 4.55
CA GLY A 305 2.81 -20.75 5.49
C GLY A 305 1.39 -21.32 5.34
N ILE A 306 0.49 -20.80 6.14
CA ILE A 306 -0.93 -21.22 6.13
C ILE A 306 -1.75 -20.52 5.01
N GLY A 307 -1.22 -19.48 4.38
CA GLY A 307 -2.00 -18.57 3.54
C GLY A 307 -2.69 -19.27 2.36
N THR A 308 -1.93 -20.04 1.57
CA THR A 308 -2.50 -20.78 0.44
C THR A 308 -3.47 -21.87 0.93
N ALA A 309 -3.13 -22.58 2.00
CA ALA A 309 -4.07 -23.57 2.59
C ALA A 309 -5.38 -22.91 3.04
N CYS A 310 -5.31 -21.75 3.70
CA CYS A 310 -6.50 -20.99 4.10
C CYS A 310 -7.29 -20.47 2.89
N HIS A 311 -6.62 -20.03 1.83
CA HIS A 311 -7.27 -19.58 0.60
C HIS A 311 -8.05 -20.74 -0.04
N GLU A 312 -7.39 -21.86 -0.33
CA GLU A 312 -8.03 -23.04 -0.92
C GLU A 312 -9.14 -23.60 -0.04
N PHE A 313 -8.94 -23.63 1.27
CA PHE A 313 -9.97 -24.05 2.20
C PHE A 313 -11.10 -23.02 2.33
N GLY A 314 -10.84 -21.75 2.12
CA GLY A 314 -11.85 -20.69 2.00
C GLY A 314 -12.84 -20.99 0.86
N HIS A 315 -12.34 -21.52 -0.25
CA HIS A 315 -13.19 -22.00 -1.34
C HIS A 315 -14.04 -23.21 -0.95
N ALA A 316 -13.46 -24.16 -0.22
CA ALA A 316 -14.23 -25.28 0.32
C ALA A 316 -15.32 -24.82 1.28
N LEU A 317 -15.14 -23.68 1.96
CA LEU A 317 -16.18 -23.02 2.77
C LEU A 317 -17.14 -22.17 1.95
N GLY A 318 -16.89 -21.95 0.66
CA GLY A 318 -17.79 -21.28 -0.30
C GLY A 318 -17.43 -19.84 -0.65
N LEU A 319 -16.27 -19.33 -0.24
CA LEU A 319 -15.80 -18.02 -0.68
C LEU A 319 -15.37 -18.04 -2.15
N PRO A 320 -15.68 -17.01 -2.94
CA PRO A 320 -15.17 -16.82 -4.28
C PRO A 320 -13.79 -16.14 -4.24
N ASP A 321 -13.10 -16.10 -5.38
CA ASP A 321 -12.01 -15.15 -5.54
C ASP A 321 -12.51 -13.73 -5.73
N PHE A 322 -11.72 -12.78 -5.22
CA PHE A 322 -11.98 -11.36 -5.36
C PHE A 322 -10.93 -10.63 -6.18
N TYR A 323 -10.00 -11.36 -6.81
CA TYR A 323 -9.13 -10.80 -7.83
C TYR A 323 -9.78 -10.91 -9.22
N ASP A 324 -9.15 -10.31 -10.20
CA ASP A 324 -9.60 -10.41 -11.60
C ASP A 324 -9.23 -11.76 -12.19
N THR A 325 -10.22 -12.62 -12.38
CA THR A 325 -10.03 -13.98 -12.88
C THR A 325 -9.89 -14.07 -14.39
N ASN A 326 -9.98 -12.97 -15.15
CA ASN A 326 -9.70 -12.94 -16.60
C ASN A 326 -8.29 -12.43 -16.95
N TYR A 327 -7.59 -11.80 -16.03
CA TYR A 327 -6.16 -11.42 -16.10
C TYR A 327 -5.75 -10.63 -17.35
N ASP A 328 -6.52 -9.66 -17.81
CA ASP A 328 -6.28 -8.90 -19.04
C ASP A 328 -6.37 -9.69 -20.35
N ASP A 329 -6.71 -10.97 -20.32
CA ASP A 329 -6.72 -11.84 -21.49
C ASP A 329 -7.64 -11.36 -22.61
N TYR A 330 -8.58 -10.48 -22.30
CA TYR A 330 -9.69 -10.12 -23.18
C TYR A 330 -9.77 -8.63 -23.51
N GLY A 331 -8.71 -7.87 -23.17
CA GLY A 331 -8.47 -6.53 -23.71
C GLY A 331 -9.20 -5.40 -23.05
N ASP A 332 -9.75 -5.60 -21.86
CA ASP A 332 -10.37 -4.54 -21.04
C ASP A 332 -9.44 -4.01 -19.96
N GLY A 333 -8.30 -4.66 -19.73
CA GLY A 333 -7.34 -4.35 -18.68
C GLY A 333 -7.62 -5.10 -17.37
N LYS A 334 -6.62 -5.19 -16.51
CA LYS A 334 -6.69 -5.91 -15.25
C LYS A 334 -7.19 -5.03 -14.11
N THR A 335 -8.22 -5.47 -13.39
CA THR A 335 -8.66 -4.77 -12.19
C THR A 335 -7.70 -5.01 -11.02
N GLY A 336 -7.51 -3.99 -10.18
CA GLY A 336 -6.75 -4.10 -8.94
C GLY A 336 -7.46 -4.92 -7.87
N ALA A 337 -8.78 -4.92 -7.89
CA ALA A 337 -9.64 -5.61 -6.93
C ALA A 337 -9.24 -5.38 -5.47
N LEU A 338 -8.94 -6.42 -4.69
CA LEU A 338 -8.64 -6.30 -3.25
C LEU A 338 -7.14 -6.40 -2.91
N PHE A 339 -6.27 -6.61 -3.89
CA PHE A 339 -4.83 -6.71 -3.70
C PHE A 339 -4.46 -7.68 -2.56
N ASN A 340 -3.54 -7.29 -1.69
CA ASN A 340 -3.10 -8.08 -0.52
C ASN A 340 -3.93 -7.83 0.75
N TYR A 341 -5.10 -7.18 0.64
CA TYR A 341 -6.01 -6.91 1.76
C TYR A 341 -7.10 -7.98 1.94
N SER A 342 -7.20 -8.95 1.06
CA SER A 342 -8.10 -10.10 1.17
C SER A 342 -7.36 -11.41 1.05
N LEU A 343 -7.75 -12.40 1.87
CA LEU A 343 -7.30 -13.79 1.72
C LEU A 343 -7.62 -14.32 0.32
N MET A 344 -8.82 -14.00 -0.19
CA MET A 344 -9.35 -14.46 -1.48
C MET A 344 -8.87 -13.61 -2.66
N SER A 345 -7.75 -12.90 -2.47
CA SER A 345 -6.95 -12.21 -3.48
C SER A 345 -5.48 -12.54 -3.20
N SER A 346 -4.53 -11.63 -3.39
CA SER A 346 -3.10 -11.94 -3.15
C SER A 346 -2.67 -11.88 -1.66
N GLY A 347 -3.58 -11.66 -0.73
CA GLY A 347 -3.31 -11.62 0.71
C GLY A 347 -2.85 -12.94 1.30
N ASN A 348 -3.14 -14.06 0.64
CA ASN A 348 -2.63 -15.39 0.99
C ASN A 348 -1.08 -15.46 0.99
N TYR A 349 -0.39 -14.55 0.29
CA TYR A 349 1.08 -14.49 0.23
C TYR A 349 1.72 -13.55 1.24
N ASN A 350 0.94 -12.80 2.04
CA ASN A 350 1.49 -11.90 3.03
C ASN A 350 2.42 -12.61 4.02
N ASN A 351 3.54 -11.96 4.39
CA ASN A 351 4.60 -12.57 5.19
C ASN A 351 5.02 -13.96 4.65
N ASN A 352 5.12 -14.08 3.34
CA ASN A 352 5.45 -15.37 2.73
C ASN A 352 4.42 -16.49 3.06
N GLY A 353 3.14 -16.12 3.04
CA GLY A 353 2.05 -17.03 3.33
C GLY A 353 1.80 -17.32 4.82
N ARG A 354 2.51 -16.64 5.74
CA ARG A 354 2.44 -16.93 7.18
C ARG A 354 1.49 -16.06 7.95
N THR A 355 1.06 -14.96 7.35
CA THR A 355 0.19 -13.96 7.98
C THR A 355 -0.78 -13.42 6.95
N PRO A 356 -1.74 -14.23 6.47
CA PRO A 356 -2.81 -13.70 5.62
C PRO A 356 -3.60 -12.63 6.39
N PRO A 357 -4.18 -11.61 5.70
CA PRO A 357 -4.83 -10.50 6.36
C PRO A 357 -6.13 -10.92 7.04
N TYR A 358 -6.64 -10.09 7.95
CA TYR A 358 -8.02 -10.27 8.42
C TYR A 358 -8.99 -10.25 7.23
N PHE A 359 -10.06 -11.03 7.35
CA PHE A 359 -11.18 -10.95 6.40
C PHE A 359 -11.75 -9.54 6.40
N THR A 360 -12.11 -9.08 5.21
CA THR A 360 -12.94 -7.88 5.04
C THR A 360 -14.32 -8.10 5.68
N MET A 361 -15.03 -7.05 5.94
CA MET A 361 -16.41 -7.18 6.44
C MET A 361 -17.29 -7.96 5.44
N GLU A 362 -17.10 -7.75 4.13
CA GLU A 362 -17.85 -8.50 3.11
C GLU A 362 -17.58 -10.00 3.16
N GLU A 363 -16.33 -10.41 3.35
CA GLU A 363 -16.00 -11.83 3.52
C GLU A 363 -16.69 -12.41 4.76
N ARG A 364 -16.70 -11.68 5.87
CA ARG A 364 -17.39 -12.09 7.10
C ARG A 364 -18.91 -12.18 6.95
N ILE A 365 -19.51 -11.25 6.19
CA ILE A 365 -20.94 -11.27 5.84
C ILE A 365 -21.24 -12.52 5.00
N LEU A 366 -20.43 -12.79 3.98
CA LEU A 366 -20.60 -13.97 3.14
C LEU A 366 -20.52 -15.26 3.95
N MET A 367 -19.60 -15.35 4.89
CA MET A 367 -19.47 -16.49 5.80
C MET A 367 -20.58 -16.58 6.85
N GLY A 368 -21.38 -15.53 7.02
CA GLY A 368 -22.44 -15.46 8.02
C GLY A 368 -21.92 -15.31 9.45
N TRP A 369 -20.73 -14.78 9.65
CA TRP A 369 -20.11 -14.56 10.97
C TRP A 369 -20.53 -13.24 11.62
N VAL A 370 -21.24 -12.38 10.91
CA VAL A 370 -21.75 -11.11 11.41
C VAL A 370 -23.26 -11.07 11.33
N GLU A 371 -23.88 -10.33 12.25
CA GLU A 371 -25.33 -10.15 12.26
C GLU A 371 -25.76 -9.02 11.31
N GLY A 372 -26.93 -9.14 10.72
CA GLY A 372 -27.47 -8.16 9.79
C GLY A 372 -26.64 -8.03 8.53
N ASP A 373 -26.30 -6.82 8.17
CA ASP A 373 -25.40 -6.48 7.08
C ASP A 373 -23.95 -6.20 7.54
N GLY A 374 -23.68 -6.41 8.83
CA GLY A 374 -22.34 -6.31 9.41
C GLY A 374 -21.79 -4.89 9.58
N TYR A 375 -22.43 -3.91 8.99
CA TYR A 375 -21.95 -2.54 8.96
C TYR A 375 -22.66 -1.61 9.95
N THR A 376 -21.95 -0.60 10.40
CA THR A 376 -22.55 0.58 11.04
C THR A 376 -22.74 1.67 9.99
N THR A 377 -23.86 2.35 10.01
CA THR A 377 -24.09 3.49 9.10
C THR A 377 -23.09 4.60 9.41
N MET A 378 -22.50 5.17 8.38
CA MET A 378 -21.57 6.29 8.50
C MET A 378 -22.27 7.50 9.11
N PRO A 379 -21.71 8.14 10.16
CA PRO A 379 -22.27 9.35 10.73
C PRO A 379 -22.42 10.48 9.71
N ALA A 380 -23.50 11.22 9.80
CA ALA A 380 -23.81 12.31 8.87
C ALA A 380 -22.89 13.54 9.04
N SER A 381 -22.22 13.69 10.17
CA SER A 381 -21.31 14.82 10.44
C SER A 381 -20.42 14.55 11.66
N GLY A 382 -19.39 15.37 11.82
CA GLY A 382 -18.52 15.37 12.99
C GLY A 382 -17.25 14.53 12.82
N THR A 383 -16.51 14.37 13.89
CA THR A 383 -15.32 13.53 13.94
C THR A 383 -15.73 12.06 14.11
N ILE A 384 -15.27 11.23 13.23
CA ILE A 384 -15.59 9.82 13.12
C ILE A 384 -14.32 9.02 13.38
N THR A 385 -14.40 8.07 14.30
CA THR A 385 -13.26 7.19 14.62
C THR A 385 -13.63 5.76 14.28
N LEU A 386 -12.77 5.09 13.51
CA LEU A 386 -12.92 3.70 13.12
C LEU A 386 -11.91 2.85 13.89
N PRO A 387 -12.35 1.91 14.71
CA PRO A 387 -11.44 0.89 15.24
C PRO A 387 -11.04 -0.11 14.15
N SER A 388 -9.99 -0.88 14.40
CA SER A 388 -9.51 -1.90 13.49
C SER A 388 -10.61 -2.91 13.14
N VAL A 389 -10.62 -3.38 11.90
CA VAL A 389 -11.49 -4.47 11.42
C VAL A 389 -11.36 -5.75 12.26
N SER A 390 -10.23 -5.94 12.95
CA SER A 390 -10.02 -7.02 13.91
C SER A 390 -11.06 -7.04 15.04
N THR A 391 -11.70 -5.90 15.33
CA THR A 391 -12.79 -5.77 16.30
C THR A 391 -14.18 -6.01 15.71
N ASN A 392 -14.25 -6.46 14.46
CA ASN A 392 -15.49 -6.65 13.71
C ASN A 392 -16.27 -5.35 13.50
N PHE A 393 -15.56 -4.31 13.10
CA PHE A 393 -16.17 -3.00 12.89
C PHE A 393 -15.82 -2.44 11.51
N ALA A 394 -16.85 -1.96 10.82
CA ALA A 394 -16.73 -1.19 9.59
C ALA A 394 -17.91 -0.24 9.47
N TYR A 395 -17.68 0.90 8.82
CA TYR A 395 -18.78 1.78 8.42
C TYR A 395 -19.23 1.48 7.00
N LYS A 396 -20.49 1.81 6.72
CA LYS A 396 -21.09 1.80 5.40
C LYS A 396 -21.74 3.15 5.09
N GLU A 397 -21.51 3.63 3.88
CA GLU A 397 -22.19 4.79 3.29
C GLU A 397 -22.95 4.31 2.05
N GLU A 398 -24.27 4.36 2.09
CA GLU A 398 -25.10 4.03 0.94
C GLU A 398 -25.00 5.14 -0.11
N THR A 399 -25.00 4.77 -1.38
CA THR A 399 -25.15 5.71 -2.47
C THR A 399 -26.64 6.01 -2.72
N GLY A 400 -26.97 6.83 -3.69
CA GLY A 400 -28.36 7.01 -4.14
C GLY A 400 -28.94 5.79 -4.85
N THR A 401 -28.08 4.84 -5.26
CA THR A 401 -28.47 3.62 -5.98
C THR A 401 -28.65 2.46 -4.99
N PRO A 402 -29.85 1.89 -4.86
CA PRO A 402 -30.08 0.78 -3.93
C PRO A 402 -29.16 -0.42 -4.20
N GLY A 403 -28.43 -0.85 -3.17
CA GLY A 403 -27.49 -1.97 -3.26
C GLY A 403 -26.07 -1.57 -3.63
N GLU A 404 -25.83 -0.31 -3.96
CA GLU A 404 -24.49 0.24 -4.17
C GLU A 404 -24.08 1.05 -2.94
N TYR A 405 -22.86 0.81 -2.43
CA TYR A 405 -22.36 1.49 -1.23
C TYR A 405 -20.83 1.51 -1.17
N PHE A 406 -20.33 2.38 -0.30
CA PHE A 406 -18.92 2.40 0.08
C PHE A 406 -18.77 1.84 1.49
N ALA A 407 -17.84 0.91 1.66
CA ALA A 407 -17.47 0.34 2.95
C ALA A 407 -16.12 0.90 3.40
N PHE A 408 -16.01 1.21 4.70
CA PHE A 408 -14.85 1.87 5.29
C PHE A 408 -14.32 0.99 6.42
N GLU A 409 -13.06 0.53 6.27
CA GLU A 409 -12.37 -0.30 7.25
C GLU A 409 -11.07 0.32 7.70
N CYS A 410 -10.79 0.25 8.99
CA CYS A 410 -9.46 0.54 9.51
C CYS A 410 -8.61 -0.72 9.51
N ARG A 411 -7.49 -0.71 8.78
CA ARG A 411 -6.48 -1.77 8.78
C ARG A 411 -5.30 -1.31 9.62
N SER A 412 -4.91 -2.10 10.64
CA SER A 412 -4.11 -1.58 11.75
C SER A 412 -2.64 -2.02 11.76
N ALA A 413 -2.16 -2.75 10.77
CA ALA A 413 -0.81 -3.33 10.70
C ALA A 413 -0.41 -4.13 11.98
N THR A 414 -1.39 -4.78 12.59
CA THR A 414 -1.21 -5.62 13.79
C THR A 414 -1.94 -6.94 13.65
N GLY A 415 -1.52 -7.97 14.40
CA GLY A 415 -2.13 -9.28 14.33
C GLY A 415 -2.04 -9.86 12.92
N TRP A 416 -3.16 -10.26 12.33
CA TRP A 416 -3.20 -10.78 10.97
C TRP A 416 -2.99 -9.70 9.88
N ASP A 417 -3.17 -8.42 10.22
CA ASP A 417 -2.87 -7.29 9.32
C ASP A 417 -1.42 -6.77 9.45
N ALA A 418 -0.54 -7.45 10.18
CA ALA A 418 0.81 -6.97 10.47
C ALA A 418 1.69 -6.72 9.22
N TYR A 419 1.33 -7.27 8.08
CA TYR A 419 2.11 -7.20 6.84
C TYR A 419 1.38 -6.52 5.68
N ILE A 420 0.38 -5.71 5.99
CA ILE A 420 -0.26 -4.81 5.02
C ILE A 420 -0.04 -3.36 5.45
N SER A 421 -0.20 -2.43 4.50
CA SER A 421 -0.09 -1.00 4.81
C SER A 421 -1.30 -0.54 5.62
N PRO A 422 -1.10 0.13 6.78
CA PRO A 422 -2.19 0.53 7.63
C PRO A 422 -2.89 1.81 7.14
N GLY A 423 -4.11 2.01 7.59
CA GLY A 423 -4.91 3.19 7.33
C GLY A 423 -6.37 2.87 7.06
N LEU A 424 -7.09 3.85 6.52
CA LEU A 424 -8.44 3.66 6.05
C LEU A 424 -8.41 2.98 4.68
N ILE A 425 -9.06 1.83 4.57
CA ILE A 425 -9.38 1.23 3.28
C ILE A 425 -10.84 1.52 2.96
N VAL A 426 -11.08 2.00 1.76
CA VAL A 426 -12.40 2.23 1.22
C VAL A 426 -12.66 1.21 0.13
N TYR A 427 -13.75 0.47 0.27
CA TYR A 427 -14.20 -0.47 -0.74
C TYR A 427 -15.44 0.12 -1.45
N HIS A 428 -15.47 0.06 -2.77
CA HIS A 428 -16.69 0.24 -3.53
C HIS A 428 -17.33 -1.13 -3.75
N VAL A 429 -18.56 -1.26 -3.30
CA VAL A 429 -19.35 -2.49 -3.37
C VAL A 429 -20.63 -2.23 -4.14
N ASP A 430 -20.78 -2.88 -5.27
CA ASP A 430 -22.00 -2.82 -6.07
C ASP A 430 -22.74 -4.16 -6.02
N LYS A 431 -23.93 -4.14 -5.43
CA LYS A 431 -24.92 -5.23 -5.40
C LYS A 431 -26.26 -4.76 -5.97
N SER A 432 -26.25 -3.68 -6.75
CA SER A 432 -27.42 -3.07 -7.35
C SER A 432 -27.95 -3.85 -8.55
N ASP A 433 -29.10 -3.42 -9.05
CA ASP A 433 -29.63 -3.86 -10.34
C ASP A 433 -29.03 -3.09 -11.53
N ASN A 434 -27.93 -2.37 -11.34
CA ASN A 434 -27.20 -1.68 -12.40
C ASN A 434 -26.77 -2.68 -13.48
N PRO A 435 -27.08 -2.41 -14.73
CA PRO A 435 -26.64 -3.26 -15.83
C PRO A 435 -25.13 -3.13 -16.03
N LEU A 436 -24.48 -4.25 -16.17
CA LEU A 436 -23.05 -4.29 -16.44
C LEU A 436 -22.69 -5.43 -17.39
N ARG A 437 -21.49 -5.37 -17.95
CA ARG A 437 -20.86 -6.48 -18.65
C ARG A 437 -19.89 -7.19 -17.70
N TYR A 438 -19.77 -8.48 -17.84
CA TYR A 438 -18.80 -9.29 -17.12
C TYR A 438 -18.24 -10.37 -18.05
N TYR A 439 -17.05 -10.86 -17.73
CA TYR A 439 -16.46 -11.97 -18.46
C TYR A 439 -16.68 -13.30 -17.69
N ASP A 440 -17.19 -14.29 -18.42
CA ASP A 440 -17.28 -15.69 -18.00
C ASP A 440 -17.31 -16.53 -19.26
N SER A 441 -16.16 -17.01 -19.69
CA SER A 441 -15.97 -17.73 -20.97
C SER A 441 -16.43 -16.92 -22.21
N GLY A 442 -16.50 -15.61 -22.08
CA GLY A 442 -16.98 -14.65 -23.05
C GLY A 442 -17.76 -13.52 -22.38
N TRP A 443 -17.81 -12.37 -23.06
CA TRP A 443 -18.53 -11.21 -22.57
C TRP A 443 -20.03 -11.45 -22.50
N LYS A 444 -20.63 -11.23 -21.33
CA LYS A 444 -22.06 -11.37 -21.04
C LYS A 444 -22.59 -10.10 -20.41
N ASN A 445 -23.90 -9.87 -20.55
CA ASN A 445 -24.60 -8.79 -19.84
C ASN A 445 -25.36 -9.36 -18.64
N SER A 446 -25.33 -8.59 -17.54
CA SER A 446 -26.00 -8.95 -16.29
C SER A 446 -26.33 -7.72 -15.47
N THR A 447 -26.56 -7.90 -14.19
CA THR A 447 -26.58 -6.85 -13.16
C THR A 447 -25.62 -7.24 -12.03
N ALA A 448 -25.13 -6.24 -11.29
CA ALA A 448 -24.27 -6.49 -10.14
C ALA A 448 -24.93 -7.44 -9.12
N ALA A 449 -26.21 -7.23 -8.82
CA ALA A 449 -26.99 -8.12 -7.94
C ALA A 449 -27.00 -9.58 -8.41
N ASN A 450 -27.07 -9.79 -9.74
CA ASN A 450 -27.04 -11.14 -10.28
C ASN A 450 -25.64 -11.77 -10.20
N LEU A 451 -24.59 -10.97 -10.38
CA LEU A 451 -23.21 -11.47 -10.21
C LEU A 451 -23.01 -11.94 -8.75
N TRP A 452 -23.35 -11.13 -7.77
CA TRP A 452 -23.27 -11.52 -6.35
C TRP A 452 -24.08 -12.75 -5.99
N ARG A 453 -25.20 -12.97 -6.69
CA ARG A 453 -26.07 -14.12 -6.45
C ARG A 453 -25.61 -15.39 -7.15
N ASN A 454 -25.15 -15.27 -8.39
CA ASN A 454 -25.00 -16.42 -9.27
C ASN A 454 -23.61 -16.52 -9.96
N HIS A 455 -22.80 -15.43 -9.98
CA HIS A 455 -21.55 -15.35 -10.76
C HIS A 455 -20.44 -14.65 -9.96
N ARG A 456 -20.27 -15.01 -8.69
CA ARG A 456 -19.33 -14.33 -7.77
C ARG A 456 -17.87 -14.36 -8.24
N GLN A 457 -17.48 -15.35 -9.03
CA GLN A 457 -16.13 -15.40 -9.62
C GLN A 457 -15.88 -14.34 -10.66
N SER A 458 -16.92 -13.73 -11.18
CA SER A 458 -16.84 -12.71 -12.21
C SER A 458 -17.11 -11.29 -11.69
N LEU A 459 -17.07 -11.07 -10.37
CA LEU A 459 -17.36 -9.77 -9.77
C LEU A 459 -16.42 -8.67 -10.26
N ASN A 460 -15.17 -9.03 -10.54
CA ASN A 460 -14.11 -8.08 -10.89
C ASN A 460 -13.48 -8.37 -12.26
N THR A 461 -14.16 -9.08 -13.14
CA THR A 461 -13.66 -9.41 -14.48
C THR A 461 -13.90 -8.32 -15.53
N ASN A 462 -14.36 -7.16 -15.12
CA ASN A 462 -14.55 -6.00 -16.00
C ASN A 462 -13.91 -4.76 -15.34
N LEU A 463 -12.84 -4.26 -15.95
CA LEU A 463 -12.15 -3.07 -15.46
C LEU A 463 -13.05 -1.82 -15.46
N GLU A 464 -13.99 -1.72 -16.42
CA GLU A 464 -14.91 -0.59 -16.52
C GLU A 464 -15.98 -0.58 -15.41
N HIS A 465 -16.25 -1.73 -14.75
CA HIS A 465 -17.24 -1.85 -13.68
C HIS A 465 -16.96 -3.05 -12.77
N PRO A 466 -15.88 -3.03 -11.97
CA PRO A 466 -15.68 -4.05 -10.93
C PRO A 466 -16.71 -3.85 -9.80
N CYS A 467 -17.25 -4.97 -9.28
CA CYS A 467 -18.32 -4.92 -8.28
C CYS A 467 -17.82 -4.93 -6.83
N PHE A 468 -16.54 -5.24 -6.58
CA PHE A 468 -15.96 -5.23 -5.25
C PHE A 468 -14.45 -4.96 -5.34
N TYR A 469 -14.06 -3.73 -5.08
CA TYR A 469 -12.67 -3.32 -5.22
C TYR A 469 -12.29 -2.24 -4.21
N ILE A 470 -10.98 -2.08 -3.99
CA ILE A 470 -10.42 -1.01 -3.15
C ILE A 470 -10.31 0.27 -3.98
N VAL A 471 -10.88 1.34 -3.46
CA VAL A 471 -10.67 2.69 -3.99
C VAL A 471 -9.31 3.17 -3.48
N SER A 472 -8.34 3.25 -4.38
CA SER A 472 -7.00 3.72 -4.02
C SER A 472 -7.01 5.18 -3.54
N ALA A 473 -6.25 5.49 -2.50
CA ALA A 473 -6.08 6.88 -2.06
C ALA A 473 -5.39 7.72 -3.13
N VAL A 474 -4.48 7.14 -3.91
CA VAL A 474 -3.77 7.79 -5.01
C VAL A 474 -4.34 7.31 -6.34
N ASN A 475 -4.59 8.24 -7.29
CA ASN A 475 -5.15 7.94 -8.62
C ASN A 475 -6.46 7.13 -8.55
N ARG A 476 -7.46 7.66 -7.86
CA ARG A 476 -8.75 6.99 -7.56
C ARG A 476 -9.51 6.49 -8.78
N ASP A 477 -9.36 7.17 -9.91
CA ASP A 477 -10.03 6.83 -11.18
C ASP A 477 -9.32 5.70 -11.95
N ASP A 478 -8.13 5.32 -11.52
CA ASP A 478 -7.40 4.19 -12.07
C ASP A 478 -7.79 2.90 -11.35
N LEU A 479 -8.69 2.12 -11.94
CA LEU A 479 -9.16 0.85 -11.40
C LEU A 479 -8.22 -0.33 -11.71
N SER A 480 -7.09 -0.04 -12.37
CA SER A 480 -6.12 -1.07 -12.76
C SER A 480 -5.35 -1.67 -11.59
N GLY A 481 -4.75 -2.82 -11.81
CA GLY A 481 -3.88 -3.50 -10.85
C GLY A 481 -2.50 -2.85 -10.64
N ASN A 482 -2.27 -1.63 -11.13
CA ASN A 482 -0.94 -1.02 -11.17
C ASN A 482 -0.59 -0.18 -9.93
N HIS A 483 -1.41 -0.18 -8.90
CA HIS A 483 -1.15 0.53 -7.66
C HIS A 483 -0.13 -0.17 -6.78
N SER A 484 0.74 0.61 -6.14
CA SER A 484 1.49 0.13 -4.97
C SER A 484 0.54 -0.10 -3.79
N THR A 485 0.69 -1.22 -3.08
CA THR A 485 -0.17 -1.52 -1.92
C THR A 485 -0.04 -0.50 -0.79
N SER A 486 1.05 0.29 -0.75
CA SER A 486 1.22 1.40 0.20
C SER A 486 0.45 2.67 -0.19
N GLU A 487 -0.02 2.77 -1.43
CA GLU A 487 -0.81 3.90 -1.96
C GLU A 487 -2.32 3.68 -1.82
N LEU A 488 -2.74 2.46 -1.51
CA LEU A 488 -4.16 2.11 -1.39
C LEU A 488 -4.84 2.75 -0.16
N PRO A 489 -4.25 2.70 1.06
CA PRO A 489 -4.91 3.24 2.24
C PRO A 489 -4.85 4.77 2.30
N PHE A 490 -5.80 5.38 2.99
CA PHE A 490 -5.75 6.78 3.40
C PHE A 490 -5.19 6.88 4.83
N PRO A 491 -4.27 7.83 5.15
CA PRO A 491 -3.59 8.71 4.20
C PRO A 491 -2.52 8.00 3.34
N GLY A 492 -2.08 6.78 3.72
CA GLY A 492 -1.10 5.97 3.02
C GLY A 492 0.22 6.68 2.71
N SER A 493 1.00 6.09 1.80
CA SER A 493 2.25 6.72 1.32
C SER A 493 2.01 7.97 0.45
N GLY A 494 0.81 8.12 -0.08
CA GLY A 494 0.39 9.31 -0.83
C GLY A 494 -0.01 10.49 0.05
N HIS A 495 -0.07 10.32 1.37
CA HIS A 495 -0.52 11.35 2.34
C HIS A 495 -1.86 12.00 1.99
N VAL A 496 -2.78 11.21 1.42
CA VAL A 496 -4.11 11.69 1.01
C VAL A 496 -5.04 11.71 2.21
N THR A 497 -5.42 12.91 2.65
CA THR A 497 -6.21 13.12 3.87
C THR A 497 -7.68 13.42 3.60
N THR A 498 -8.12 13.38 2.34
CA THR A 498 -9.50 13.65 1.96
C THR A 498 -10.06 12.58 1.04
N TYR A 499 -11.36 12.34 1.15
CA TYR A 499 -12.08 11.41 0.31
C TYR A 499 -13.53 11.86 0.07
N GLN A 500 -13.96 11.79 -1.18
CA GLN A 500 -15.34 11.95 -1.61
C GLN A 500 -15.68 10.81 -2.57
N TRP A 501 -16.75 10.07 -2.30
CA TRP A 501 -17.13 8.97 -3.16
C TRP A 501 -18.05 9.43 -4.31
N GLN A 502 -17.97 8.68 -5.39
CA GLN A 502 -18.87 8.80 -6.55
C GLN A 502 -19.35 7.39 -6.91
N GLY A 503 -20.66 7.21 -7.02
CA GLY A 503 -21.27 5.96 -7.47
C GLY A 503 -21.07 5.73 -8.97
N TRP A 504 -21.43 4.54 -9.42
CA TRP A 504 -21.37 4.19 -10.85
C TRP A 504 -22.32 5.05 -11.72
N ASP A 505 -23.42 5.53 -11.16
CA ASP A 505 -24.14 6.65 -11.75
C ASP A 505 -23.37 7.94 -11.41
N GLY A 506 -22.75 8.53 -12.41
CA GLY A 506 -21.87 9.69 -12.24
C GLY A 506 -22.54 10.94 -11.64
N ASP A 507 -23.87 11.02 -11.64
CA ASP A 507 -24.64 12.06 -10.96
C ASP A 507 -24.81 11.76 -9.46
N ASN A 508 -24.51 10.54 -9.04
CA ASN A 508 -24.63 10.07 -7.66
C ASN A 508 -23.29 10.22 -6.92
N THR A 509 -23.07 11.37 -6.34
CA THR A 509 -21.84 11.73 -5.64
C THR A 509 -22.14 12.13 -4.21
N GLN A 510 -21.24 11.80 -3.28
CA GLN A 510 -21.31 12.25 -1.90
C GLN A 510 -21.43 13.78 -1.82
N ALA A 511 -22.35 14.28 -1.01
CA ALA A 511 -22.57 15.72 -0.86
C ALA A 511 -21.40 16.42 -0.15
N ASP A 512 -20.86 15.79 0.90
CA ASP A 512 -19.82 16.36 1.76
C ASP A 512 -18.56 15.49 1.75
N GLU A 513 -17.39 16.09 1.48
CA GLU A 513 -16.11 15.40 1.50
C GLU A 513 -15.75 14.93 2.93
N PHE A 514 -15.16 13.74 3.06
CA PHE A 514 -14.45 13.34 4.26
C PHE A 514 -13.07 14.01 4.27
N THR A 515 -12.68 14.58 5.40
CA THR A 515 -11.46 15.36 5.54
C THR A 515 -10.68 14.93 6.79
N GLY A 516 -9.42 15.35 6.89
CA GLY A 516 -8.58 15.06 8.05
C GLY A 516 -8.39 13.57 8.32
N ILE A 517 -8.38 12.74 7.26
CA ILE A 517 -8.19 11.30 7.40
C ILE A 517 -6.79 11.05 7.94
N SER A 518 -6.72 10.40 9.10
CA SER A 518 -5.46 10.10 9.78
C SER A 518 -5.49 8.71 10.40
N TYR A 519 -4.32 8.09 10.49
CA TYR A 519 -4.14 6.80 11.15
C TYR A 519 -3.30 6.94 12.42
N ASN A 520 -3.83 6.50 13.53
CA ASN A 520 -3.13 6.44 14.81
C ASN A 520 -2.54 5.04 15.04
N ALA A 521 -1.24 4.88 14.81
CA ALA A 521 -0.57 3.59 14.94
C ALA A 521 -0.58 3.01 16.36
N THR A 522 -0.61 3.87 17.40
CA THR A 522 -0.63 3.40 18.80
C THR A 522 -2.00 2.85 19.20
N ALA A 523 -3.07 3.52 18.75
CA ALA A 523 -4.44 3.10 19.03
C ALA A 523 -4.96 2.05 18.01
N GLY A 524 -4.32 1.93 16.86
CA GLY A 524 -4.80 1.09 15.76
C GLY A 524 -6.14 1.58 15.19
N THR A 525 -6.34 2.90 15.11
CA THR A 525 -7.60 3.51 14.69
C THR A 525 -7.38 4.49 13.56
N VAL A 526 -8.40 4.67 12.74
CA VAL A 526 -8.50 5.76 11.77
C VAL A 526 -9.45 6.83 12.33
N THR A 527 -9.09 8.08 12.18
CA THR A 527 -9.98 9.22 12.43
C THR A 527 -10.18 9.98 11.13
N LEU A 528 -11.41 10.40 10.87
CA LEU A 528 -11.78 11.26 9.77
C LEU A 528 -12.86 12.24 10.22
N HIS A 529 -13.07 13.29 9.46
CA HIS A 529 -14.07 14.29 9.75
C HIS A 529 -15.01 14.46 8.56
N ARG A 530 -16.31 14.52 8.86
CA ARG A 530 -17.36 14.86 7.89
C ARG A 530 -17.94 16.22 8.24
N ALA A 531 -17.97 17.11 7.26
CA ALA A 531 -18.56 18.41 7.44
C ALA A 531 -20.06 18.28 7.80
N GLY A 532 -20.48 19.10 8.75
CA GLY A 532 -21.91 19.30 9.03
C GLY A 532 -22.47 20.48 8.26
N THR A 533 -23.64 20.95 8.69
CA THR A 533 -24.28 22.17 8.15
C THR A 533 -23.57 23.47 8.57
N ASP A 534 -22.46 23.38 9.29
CA ASP A 534 -21.77 24.52 9.90
C ASP A 534 -20.67 25.09 9.00
N THR A 535 -20.57 26.38 8.92
CA THR A 535 -19.43 27.07 8.29
C THR A 535 -18.21 27.00 9.22
N GLY A 536 -17.06 26.56 8.69
CA GLY A 536 -15.86 26.42 9.52
C GLY A 536 -14.59 26.12 8.74
N VAL A 537 -13.51 25.87 9.48
CA VAL A 537 -12.23 25.42 8.96
C VAL A 537 -11.75 24.22 9.78
N SER A 538 -11.34 23.17 9.13
CA SER A 538 -10.71 22.01 9.76
C SER A 538 -9.44 21.60 8.99
N GLY A 539 -8.64 20.71 9.55
CA GLY A 539 -7.47 20.17 8.86
C GLY A 539 -6.52 19.48 9.82
N LEU A 540 -5.43 18.97 9.23
CA LEU A 540 -4.33 18.36 9.96
C LEU A 540 -3.18 19.34 10.13
N VAL A 541 -2.57 19.33 11.29
CA VAL A 541 -1.28 19.98 11.54
C VAL A 541 -0.22 18.87 11.64
N VAL A 542 0.68 18.86 10.68
CA VAL A 542 1.78 17.89 10.61
C VAL A 542 3.12 18.64 10.59
N ASN A 543 4.20 17.95 10.91
CA ASN A 543 5.54 18.45 10.64
C ASN A 543 6.00 18.07 9.22
N THR A 544 7.18 18.50 8.81
CA THR A 544 7.76 18.24 7.47
C THR A 544 8.01 16.75 7.19
N SER A 545 8.00 15.88 8.20
CA SER A 545 8.04 14.42 8.04
C SER A 545 6.65 13.78 7.97
N GLY A 546 5.56 14.59 7.95
CA GLY A 546 4.20 14.08 7.95
C GLY A 546 3.70 13.58 9.30
N THR A 547 4.47 13.77 10.38
CA THR A 547 4.05 13.36 11.72
C THR A 547 3.06 14.36 12.31
N PRO A 548 1.92 13.92 12.88
CA PRO A 548 0.96 14.79 13.51
C PRO A 548 1.56 15.64 14.66
N VAL A 549 1.22 16.92 14.70
CA VAL A 549 1.64 17.83 15.77
C VAL A 549 0.50 18.00 16.77
N ALA A 550 0.58 17.31 17.90
CA ALA A 550 -0.41 17.37 18.95
C ALA A 550 -0.26 18.65 19.80
N GLY A 551 -1.39 19.19 20.26
CA GLY A 551 -1.39 20.35 21.15
C GLY A 551 -0.98 21.68 20.47
N ALA A 552 -0.92 21.72 19.15
CA ALA A 552 -0.72 22.97 18.42
C ALA A 552 -1.92 23.89 18.60
N THR A 553 -1.66 25.17 18.89
CA THR A 553 -2.71 26.19 18.96
C THR A 553 -3.06 26.69 17.58
N VAL A 554 -4.34 26.61 17.22
CA VAL A 554 -4.89 27.05 15.93
C VAL A 554 -5.86 28.19 16.17
N CYS A 555 -5.59 29.33 15.54
CA CYS A 555 -6.40 30.55 15.68
C CYS A 555 -6.94 30.98 14.32
N ALA A 556 -8.23 31.22 14.22
CA ALA A 556 -8.85 31.86 13.05
C ALA A 556 -9.06 33.35 13.31
N TYR A 557 -8.64 34.17 12.36
CA TYR A 557 -8.78 35.62 12.38
C TYR A 557 -9.63 36.10 11.21
N ALA A 558 -10.40 37.20 11.41
CA ALA A 558 -11.16 37.81 10.34
C ALA A 558 -10.24 38.41 9.26
N THR A 559 -10.69 38.35 8.01
CA THR A 559 -10.09 39.06 6.91
C THR A 559 -11.01 40.21 6.47
N TYR A 560 -10.44 41.32 6.00
CA TYR A 560 -11.20 42.34 5.32
C TYR A 560 -10.80 42.41 3.86
N SER A 561 -11.72 42.13 2.94
CA SER A 561 -11.62 42.62 1.58
C SER A 561 -12.02 44.07 1.58
N LEU A 562 -11.07 44.98 1.34
CA LEU A 562 -11.42 46.33 1.04
C LEU A 562 -12.19 46.37 -0.29
N PRO A 563 -13.35 47.06 -0.38
CA PRO A 563 -14.09 47.14 -1.63
C PRO A 563 -13.19 47.76 -2.69
N VAL A 564 -12.98 47.01 -3.77
CA VAL A 564 -12.37 47.54 -4.99
C VAL A 564 -13.35 48.54 -5.57
N ALA A 565 -13.03 49.82 -5.52
CA ALA A 565 -13.81 50.81 -6.24
C ALA A 565 -13.76 50.44 -7.72
N SER A 566 -14.93 50.32 -8.35
CA SER A 566 -15.11 49.99 -9.73
C SER A 566 -14.55 51.11 -10.63
N GLU A 567 -13.69 50.67 -11.57
CA GLU A 567 -13.44 51.19 -12.88
C GLU A 567 -12.78 52.54 -13.15
N ALA A 568 -11.66 52.54 -13.86
CA ALA A 568 -11.60 52.83 -15.27
C ALA A 568 -10.18 52.76 -15.83
N SER A 569 -10.08 52.05 -16.92
CA SER A 569 -9.01 52.01 -17.95
C SER A 569 -8.00 50.90 -17.91
N PRO A 570 -7.75 50.21 -19.06
CA PRO A 570 -6.96 49.04 -19.15
C PRO A 570 -5.48 49.35 -19.27
N SER A 571 -4.70 48.81 -18.35
CA SER A 571 -3.26 48.68 -18.51
C SER A 571 -2.88 47.17 -18.54
N PRO A 572 -1.94 46.75 -19.41
CA PRO A 572 -1.79 45.36 -19.81
C PRO A 572 -0.87 44.51 -18.93
N LEU A 573 -0.88 44.74 -17.63
CA LEU A 573 -0.22 43.83 -16.65
C LEU A 573 -1.22 43.50 -15.55
N ARG A 574 -2.05 42.49 -15.84
CA ARG A 574 -2.89 41.86 -14.81
C ARG A 574 -2.01 41.03 -13.90
N HIS A 575 -1.54 41.61 -12.82
CA HIS A 575 -1.37 40.83 -11.61
C HIS A 575 -2.77 40.62 -11.03
N ALA A 576 -3.12 39.32 -10.75
CA ALA A 576 -4.34 39.06 -10.00
C ALA A 576 -4.34 39.91 -8.73
N PRO A 577 -5.49 40.49 -8.32
CA PRO A 577 -5.55 41.28 -7.09
C PRO A 577 -5.09 40.39 -5.95
N LEU A 578 -4.01 40.77 -5.26
CA LEU A 578 -3.58 40.18 -4.01
C LEU A 578 -4.73 40.37 -3.02
N LYS A 579 -5.41 39.31 -2.66
CA LYS A 579 -6.41 39.31 -1.61
C LYS A 579 -5.70 39.50 -0.28
N VAL A 580 -6.07 40.50 0.46
CA VAL A 580 -5.45 40.87 1.73
C VAL A 580 -6.11 40.13 2.87
N ALA A 581 -5.35 39.26 3.48
CA ALA A 581 -5.72 38.65 4.74
C ALA A 581 -5.20 39.51 5.90
N ARG A 582 -6.06 39.91 6.84
CA ARG A 582 -5.75 40.80 7.93
C ARG A 582 -5.91 40.13 9.28
N ARG A 583 -4.92 40.25 10.15
CA ARG A 583 -5.05 39.90 11.56
C ARG A 583 -5.73 41.03 12.31
N MET A 584 -6.97 40.83 12.75
CA MET A 584 -7.65 41.76 13.67
C MET A 584 -7.49 41.28 15.12
N GLY A 585 -6.76 42.01 15.93
CA GLY A 585 -6.68 41.95 17.40
C GLY A 585 -6.82 40.59 18.11
N ALA A 586 -8.02 40.16 18.37
CA ALA A 586 -8.33 38.86 18.97
C ALA A 586 -8.73 37.81 17.92
N PRO A 587 -8.37 36.54 18.07
CA PRO A 587 -8.88 35.50 17.21
C PRO A 587 -10.39 35.34 17.32
N LEU A 588 -11.07 35.11 16.20
CA LEU A 588 -12.50 34.78 16.15
C LEU A 588 -12.80 33.48 16.86
N ARG A 589 -11.92 32.51 16.63
CA ARG A 589 -11.94 31.20 17.28
C ARG A 589 -10.52 30.73 17.56
N THR A 590 -10.38 29.95 18.62
CA THR A 590 -9.12 29.29 18.98
C THR A 590 -9.42 27.82 19.30
N GLY A 591 -8.64 26.92 18.76
CA GLY A 591 -8.65 25.49 19.07
C GLY A 591 -7.25 24.97 19.29
N THR A 592 -7.16 23.69 19.63
CA THR A 592 -5.90 22.98 19.74
C THR A 592 -6.01 21.67 18.99
N THR A 593 -4.91 21.24 18.38
CA THR A 593 -4.90 19.93 17.70
C THR A 593 -4.97 18.79 18.69
N GLY A 594 -5.68 17.73 18.30
CA GLY A 594 -5.68 16.46 19.02
C GLY A 594 -4.36 15.71 18.91
N THR A 595 -4.29 14.53 19.50
CA THR A 595 -3.09 13.64 19.43
C THR A 595 -2.80 13.17 17.99
N ASP A 596 -3.80 13.23 17.14
CA ASP A 596 -3.76 12.94 15.70
C ASP A 596 -3.39 14.15 14.82
N GLY A 597 -3.13 15.30 15.43
CA GLY A 597 -2.85 16.56 14.74
C GLY A 597 -4.07 17.25 14.14
N PHE A 598 -5.28 16.69 14.31
CA PHE A 598 -6.49 17.27 13.73
C PHE A 598 -7.00 18.48 14.53
N TYR A 599 -7.49 19.50 13.81
CA TYR A 599 -8.21 20.64 14.37
C TYR A 599 -9.52 20.91 13.63
N SER A 600 -10.47 21.53 14.33
CA SER A 600 -11.72 22.03 13.75
C SER A 600 -12.12 23.32 14.46
N LEU A 601 -12.47 24.33 13.67
CA LEU A 601 -12.92 25.65 14.12
C LEU A 601 -14.26 25.96 13.48
N THR A 602 -15.33 25.92 14.25
CA THR A 602 -16.67 26.34 13.81
C THR A 602 -16.79 27.86 13.79
N LEU A 603 -17.16 28.41 12.65
CA LEU A 603 -17.27 29.85 12.40
C LEU A 603 -18.72 30.31 12.16
N GLU A 604 -19.66 29.57 12.70
CA GLU A 604 -21.09 29.83 12.57
C GLU A 604 -21.50 31.24 13.04
N GLY A 605 -22.43 31.83 12.35
CA GLY A 605 -22.98 33.15 12.68
C GLY A 605 -22.07 34.34 12.33
N LEU A 606 -20.97 34.08 11.61
CA LEU A 606 -20.08 35.13 11.14
C LEU A 606 -20.27 35.29 9.61
N ASP A 607 -20.65 36.49 9.20
CA ASP A 607 -20.77 36.85 7.77
C ASP A 607 -19.36 37.13 7.21
N LEU A 608 -18.58 36.06 6.96
CA LEU A 608 -17.20 36.13 6.51
C LEU A 608 -17.02 35.24 5.28
N SER A 609 -16.39 35.79 4.26
CA SER A 609 -15.99 35.05 3.05
C SER A 609 -14.57 34.48 3.14
N GLU A 610 -13.75 34.98 4.05
CA GLU A 610 -12.37 34.56 4.22
C GLU A 610 -11.92 34.70 5.69
N VAL A 611 -11.02 33.82 6.12
CA VAL A 611 -10.34 33.91 7.42
C VAL A 611 -8.85 33.66 7.23
N VAL A 612 -8.04 34.06 8.19
CA VAL A 612 -6.64 33.65 8.30
C VAL A 612 -6.51 32.66 9.44
N VAL A 613 -5.98 31.50 9.14
CA VAL A 613 -5.65 30.47 10.13
C VAL A 613 -4.16 30.64 10.48
N GLU A 614 -3.88 30.85 11.76
CA GLU A 614 -2.52 30.89 12.32
C GLU A 614 -2.33 29.69 13.24
N VAL A 615 -1.26 28.93 13.04
CA VAL A 615 -0.91 27.76 13.85
C VAL A 615 0.43 27.94 14.51
N SER A 616 0.48 27.65 15.79
CA SER A 616 1.70 27.69 16.59
C SER A 616 1.82 26.48 17.52
N ALA A 617 3.04 25.94 17.64
CA ALA A 617 3.35 24.87 18.57
C ALA A 617 4.76 25.04 19.17
N PRO A 618 5.03 24.56 20.39
CA PRO A 618 6.37 24.59 20.96
C PRO A 618 7.37 23.83 20.08
N GLY A 619 8.52 24.43 19.79
CA GLY A 619 9.56 23.85 18.92
C GLY A 619 9.33 24.00 17.43
N TYR A 620 8.26 24.65 17.00
CA TYR A 620 7.94 24.91 15.59
C TYR A 620 7.87 26.40 15.25
N MET A 621 8.02 26.70 13.98
CA MET A 621 7.74 28.05 13.45
C MET A 621 6.24 28.29 13.42
N VAL A 622 5.83 29.53 13.59
CA VAL A 622 4.41 29.91 13.45
C VAL A 622 4.05 29.97 11.97
N LYS A 623 3.02 29.26 11.58
CA LYS A 623 2.48 29.24 10.22
C LYS A 623 1.17 29.98 10.13
N THR A 624 1.00 30.75 9.05
CA THR A 624 -0.23 31.50 8.77
C THR A 624 -0.70 31.18 7.34
N ALA A 625 -1.97 30.83 7.19
CA ALA A 625 -2.58 30.53 5.90
C ALA A 625 -3.92 31.24 5.72
N PRO A 626 -4.17 31.91 4.58
CA PRO A 626 -5.48 32.45 4.23
C PRO A 626 -6.41 31.32 3.78
N VAL A 627 -7.68 31.34 4.21
CA VAL A 627 -8.70 30.35 3.88
C VAL A 627 -9.96 31.04 3.38
N THR A 628 -10.39 30.74 2.16
CA THR A 628 -11.68 31.19 1.63
C THR A 628 -12.78 30.27 2.16
N LEU A 629 -13.74 30.84 2.89
CA LEU A 629 -14.87 30.10 3.46
C LEU A 629 -15.94 29.83 2.40
N ARG A 630 -16.65 28.75 2.60
CA ARG A 630 -17.86 28.42 1.84
C ARG A 630 -19.04 28.39 2.79
N ASP A 631 -20.17 28.93 2.34
CA ASP A 631 -21.40 28.92 3.14
C ASP A 631 -21.82 27.47 3.43
N ARG A 632 -22.14 27.22 4.69
CA ARG A 632 -22.57 25.90 5.18
C ARG A 632 -21.60 24.77 4.89
N ALA A 633 -20.29 25.05 4.87
CA ALA A 633 -19.29 24.04 4.66
C ALA A 633 -18.08 24.27 5.57
N VAL A 634 -17.47 23.21 6.03
CA VAL A 634 -16.16 23.22 6.68
C VAL A 634 -15.08 23.08 5.60
N VAL A 635 -14.26 24.09 5.45
CA VAL A 635 -13.16 24.09 4.48
C VAL A 635 -11.95 23.42 5.08
N THR A 636 -11.34 22.49 4.36
CA THR A 636 -10.11 21.83 4.79
C THR A 636 -8.90 22.73 4.51
N GLN A 637 -8.08 22.94 5.54
CA GLN A 637 -6.80 23.60 5.47
C GLN A 637 -5.76 22.84 6.28
N ASP A 638 -5.01 21.97 5.62
CA ASP A 638 -3.88 21.30 6.24
C ASP A 638 -2.70 22.25 6.38
N ILE A 639 -2.00 22.12 7.49
CA ILE A 639 -0.88 23.02 7.86
C ILE A 639 0.36 22.17 8.13
N GLU A 640 1.41 22.38 7.36
CA GLU A 640 2.73 21.84 7.63
C GLU A 640 3.54 22.81 8.46
N LEU A 641 3.95 22.41 9.67
CA LEU A 641 4.82 23.19 10.56
C LEU A 641 6.28 22.76 10.39
N ARG A 642 7.14 23.74 10.20
CA ARG A 642 8.59 23.54 10.22
C ARG A 642 9.11 23.64 11.64
N GLY A 643 9.91 22.64 12.06
CA GLY A 643 10.62 22.67 13.34
C GLY A 643 11.67 23.77 13.38
N LEU A 644 11.93 24.26 14.56
CA LEU A 644 13.08 25.15 14.78
C LEU A 644 14.35 24.31 14.66
N GLY A 645 15.08 24.45 13.54
CA GLY A 645 16.27 23.67 13.23
C GLY A 645 16.06 22.46 12.33
N GLU A 646 14.92 22.34 11.64
CA GLU A 646 14.71 21.32 10.61
C GLU A 646 15.62 21.51 9.39
N PRO A 647 15.95 20.42 8.66
CA PRO A 647 16.80 20.47 7.48
C PRO A 647 16.17 21.32 6.37
N VAL A 648 16.91 22.30 5.88
CA VAL A 648 16.49 23.21 4.80
C VAL A 648 17.01 22.75 3.45
N LEU A 649 18.24 22.21 3.41
CA LEU A 649 18.85 21.67 2.22
C LEU A 649 18.87 20.15 2.34
N GLY A 650 18.00 19.45 1.65
CA GLY A 650 17.86 18.02 1.69
C GLY A 650 18.83 17.28 0.76
N SER A 651 18.31 16.32 0.03
CA SER A 651 19.04 15.50 -0.93
C SER A 651 18.65 15.85 -2.37
N LYS A 652 19.55 15.53 -3.30
CA LYS A 652 19.21 15.59 -4.74
C LYS A 652 18.42 14.36 -5.22
N HIS A 653 18.31 13.31 -4.42
CA HIS A 653 17.41 12.20 -4.69
C HIS A 653 15.99 12.50 -4.20
N LYS A 654 14.99 12.01 -4.93
CA LYS A 654 13.58 12.29 -4.68
C LYS A 654 12.84 11.14 -3.99
N PHE A 655 13.38 9.93 -4.07
CA PHE A 655 12.76 8.75 -3.47
C PHE A 655 13.18 8.58 -2.01
N GLY A 656 12.29 7.98 -1.21
CA GLY A 656 12.46 7.80 0.22
C GLY A 656 13.70 6.99 0.63
N PRO A 657 13.94 6.85 1.92
CA PRO A 657 15.22 6.41 2.49
C PRO A 657 15.50 4.90 2.39
N ASP A 658 14.82 4.13 1.55
CA ASP A 658 15.08 2.70 1.43
C ASP A 658 16.28 2.40 0.51
N PRO A 659 17.44 2.01 1.04
CA PRO A 659 18.63 1.73 0.23
C PRO A 659 18.51 0.43 -0.58
N THR A 660 17.55 -0.44 -0.28
CA THR A 660 17.45 -1.78 -0.92
C THR A 660 16.97 -1.71 -2.35
N ILE A 661 16.24 -0.66 -2.72
CA ILE A 661 15.74 -0.44 -4.10
C ILE A 661 16.74 0.28 -5.01
N ASN A 662 17.92 0.65 -4.49
CA ASN A 662 18.88 1.50 -5.18
C ASN A 662 20.03 0.69 -5.79
N ASN A 663 20.68 1.26 -6.79
CA ASN A 663 21.83 0.64 -7.44
C ASN A 663 23.14 1.11 -6.81
N ARG A 664 24.18 0.29 -6.97
CA ARG A 664 25.53 0.58 -6.50
C ARG A 664 26.44 1.03 -7.63
N VAL A 665 27.37 1.89 -7.31
CA VAL A 665 28.40 2.37 -8.22
C VAL A 665 29.76 2.35 -7.54
N GLY A 666 30.80 2.19 -8.33
CA GLY A 666 32.19 2.15 -7.88
C GLY A 666 33.12 1.93 -9.05
N PHE A 667 34.31 1.45 -8.79
CA PHE A 667 35.35 1.19 -9.80
C PHE A 667 35.59 -0.30 -9.89
N GLY A 668 35.50 -0.87 -11.09
CA GLY A 668 35.59 -2.31 -11.37
C GLY A 668 36.94 -2.99 -11.14
N ASP A 669 37.87 -2.31 -10.49
CA ASP A 669 39.24 -2.77 -10.25
C ASP A 669 39.42 -3.00 -8.73
N ASN A 670 39.72 -4.19 -8.33
CA ASN A 670 39.72 -4.74 -6.98
C ASN A 670 40.76 -4.16 -6.00
N GLN A 671 41.34 -2.99 -6.26
CA GLN A 671 42.35 -2.40 -5.37
C GLN A 671 42.27 -0.86 -5.29
N LYS A 672 41.16 -0.39 -4.78
CA LYS A 672 40.99 1.05 -4.47
C LYS A 672 40.69 1.23 -2.99
N PRO A 673 41.73 1.21 -2.13
CA PRO A 673 41.55 1.22 -0.68
C PRO A 673 40.84 2.47 -0.13
N THR A 674 40.79 3.56 -0.90
CA THR A 674 40.04 4.76 -0.49
C THR A 674 39.13 5.22 -1.61
N MET A 675 37.84 5.38 -1.28
CA MET A 675 36.80 5.84 -2.18
C MET A 675 36.03 6.98 -1.52
N LEU A 676 35.70 8.00 -2.30
CA LEU A 676 34.90 9.13 -1.88
C LEU A 676 33.65 9.22 -2.80
N ALA A 677 32.52 9.54 -2.23
CA ALA A 677 31.28 9.84 -2.94
C ALA A 677 30.67 11.13 -2.42
N ALA A 678 30.17 11.97 -3.30
CA ALA A 678 29.58 13.25 -2.93
C ALA A 678 28.45 13.67 -3.87
N VAL A 679 27.62 14.56 -3.37
CA VAL A 679 26.73 15.44 -4.15
C VAL A 679 27.26 16.86 -4.08
N SER A 680 27.04 17.66 -5.10
CA SER A 680 27.42 19.09 -5.06
C SER A 680 26.19 19.99 -5.16
N TYR A 681 26.36 21.19 -4.64
CA TYR A 681 25.45 22.31 -4.80
C TYR A 681 26.24 23.51 -5.30
N THR A 682 25.77 24.10 -6.38
CA THR A 682 26.40 25.28 -6.98
C THR A 682 26.26 26.53 -6.13
N ALA A 683 27.05 27.54 -6.38
CA ALA A 683 26.93 28.83 -5.69
C ALA A 683 25.53 29.45 -5.86
N GLU A 684 24.88 29.24 -7.02
CA GLU A 684 23.51 29.72 -7.29
C GLU A 684 22.48 28.97 -6.45
N GLU A 685 22.58 27.63 -6.36
CA GLU A 685 21.70 26.82 -5.51
C GLU A 685 21.85 27.16 -4.02
N LEU A 686 23.03 27.60 -3.59
CA LEU A 686 23.35 27.95 -2.21
C LEU A 686 23.18 29.42 -1.87
N GLU A 687 22.84 30.29 -2.82
CA GLU A 687 22.74 31.74 -2.60
C GLU A 687 21.86 32.11 -1.40
N GLY A 688 20.68 31.44 -1.29
CA GLY A 688 19.77 31.65 -0.17
C GLY A 688 20.21 31.07 1.16
N TYR A 689 21.30 30.30 1.19
CA TYR A 689 21.79 29.57 2.38
C TYR A 689 23.17 30.05 2.85
N VAL A 690 23.75 31.06 2.23
CA VAL A 690 25.05 31.61 2.61
C VAL A 690 25.07 31.99 4.08
N GLY A 691 26.07 31.52 4.81
CA GLY A 691 26.23 31.75 6.23
C GLY A 691 25.45 30.78 7.15
N CYS A 692 24.61 29.93 6.60
CA CYS A 692 23.95 28.87 7.38
C CYS A 692 24.99 27.83 7.86
N ARG A 693 24.81 27.31 9.06
CA ARG A 693 25.60 26.21 9.58
C ARG A 693 25.18 24.90 8.96
N VAL A 694 26.15 24.01 8.72
CA VAL A 694 25.91 22.63 8.35
C VAL A 694 25.71 21.84 9.65
N MET A 695 24.48 21.39 9.89
CA MET A 695 24.05 20.72 11.12
C MET A 695 24.21 19.21 11.09
N GLY A 696 24.23 18.62 9.88
CA GLY A 696 24.36 17.19 9.74
C GLY A 696 24.56 16.74 8.30
N LEU A 697 24.99 15.50 8.18
CA LEU A 697 25.17 14.81 6.92
C LEU A 697 24.60 13.41 7.04
N GLN A 698 23.84 12.98 6.04
CA GLN A 698 23.31 11.61 5.95
C GLN A 698 23.76 10.97 4.65
N PHE A 699 24.13 9.68 4.70
CA PHE A 699 24.49 8.94 3.50
C PHE A 699 24.30 7.43 3.68
N VAL A 700 24.27 6.71 2.55
CA VAL A 700 24.22 5.25 2.54
C VAL A 700 25.44 4.72 1.79
N TYR A 701 26.11 3.73 2.38
CA TYR A 701 27.21 3.00 1.76
C TYR A 701 27.01 1.49 1.88
N HIS A 702 27.62 0.72 1.01
CA HIS A 702 27.50 -0.74 1.00
C HIS A 702 28.71 -1.42 1.63
N GLN A 703 28.43 -2.39 2.47
CA GLN A 703 29.42 -3.34 3.00
C GLN A 703 28.85 -4.76 2.83
N GLY A 704 29.12 -5.39 1.68
CA GLY A 704 28.77 -6.79 1.47
C GLY A 704 29.65 -7.75 2.28
N ASP A 705 29.32 -9.04 2.27
CA ASP A 705 30.01 -10.08 3.03
C ASP A 705 31.51 -10.21 2.65
N GLU A 706 31.88 -9.79 1.46
CA GLU A 706 33.26 -9.86 0.95
C GLU A 706 34.01 -8.51 0.97
N ASN A 707 33.32 -7.40 1.31
CA ASN A 707 33.92 -6.08 1.32
C ASN A 707 34.30 -5.67 2.74
N ALA A 708 35.60 -5.64 3.01
CA ALA A 708 36.11 -5.03 4.23
C ALA A 708 36.22 -3.51 4.04
N ILE A 709 35.58 -2.72 4.92
CA ILE A 709 35.73 -1.28 5.03
C ILE A 709 36.38 -1.00 6.38
N ALA A 710 37.62 -0.43 6.35
CA ALA A 710 38.35 -0.18 7.59
C ALA A 710 37.93 1.12 8.29
N GLY A 711 37.35 2.09 7.55
CA GLY A 711 36.92 3.35 8.11
C GLY A 711 35.92 4.09 7.24
N VAL A 712 35.02 4.82 7.91
CA VAL A 712 34.01 5.68 7.29
C VAL A 712 34.17 7.08 7.84
N LYS A 713 34.22 8.09 6.98
CA LYS A 713 34.34 9.51 7.33
C LYS A 713 33.30 10.32 6.59
N GLY A 714 32.74 11.36 7.20
CA GLY A 714 31.98 12.40 6.52
C GLY A 714 32.90 13.38 5.79
N ILE A 715 32.42 13.93 4.69
CA ILE A 715 33.12 14.95 3.90
C ILE A 715 32.22 16.17 3.73
N VAL A 716 32.76 17.34 4.13
CA VAL A 716 32.21 18.65 3.78
C VAL A 716 33.32 19.44 3.10
N ASP A 717 33.12 19.75 1.83
CA ASP A 717 34.12 20.43 1.01
C ASP A 717 33.53 21.72 0.44
N PHE A 718 34.04 22.82 0.86
CA PHE A 718 33.61 24.17 0.47
C PHE A 718 34.39 24.72 -0.75
N GLY A 719 35.05 23.85 -1.53
CA GLY A 719 35.86 24.25 -2.65
C GLY A 719 37.25 24.71 -2.24
N THR A 720 37.35 25.67 -1.35
CA THR A 720 38.61 26.19 -0.80
C THR A 720 39.08 25.42 0.43
N GLN A 721 38.20 24.77 1.16
CA GLN A 721 38.51 24.06 2.39
C GLN A 721 37.68 22.78 2.51
N ARG A 722 38.37 21.65 2.75
CA ARG A 722 37.70 20.34 3.00
C ARG A 722 37.81 19.97 4.47
N HIS A 723 36.66 19.56 5.03
CA HIS A 723 36.55 19.01 6.36
C HIS A 723 36.31 17.50 6.25
N ILE A 724 37.13 16.73 6.98
CA ILE A 724 37.04 15.27 7.12
C ILE A 724 36.60 14.98 8.53
N LEU A 725 35.43 14.38 8.65
CA LEU A 725 34.67 14.31 9.89
C LEU A 725 34.57 12.88 10.38
N ASP A 726 34.65 12.68 11.67
CA ASP A 726 34.49 11.36 12.27
C ASP A 726 33.03 10.90 12.24
N VAL A 727 32.83 9.61 11.96
CA VAL A 727 31.51 8.99 11.99
C VAL A 727 31.46 8.05 13.19
N SER A 728 30.70 8.42 14.21
CA SER A 728 30.66 7.70 15.49
C SER A 728 29.94 6.35 15.39
N SER A 729 28.97 6.21 14.49
CA SER A 729 28.13 5.02 14.36
C SER A 729 27.79 4.75 12.87
N PRO A 730 28.79 4.29 12.08
CA PRO A 730 28.55 3.99 10.67
C PRO A 730 27.63 2.76 10.53
N SER A 731 26.59 2.87 9.70
CA SER A 731 25.58 1.83 9.46
C SER A 731 25.61 1.41 7.99
N PRO A 732 26.28 0.32 7.62
CA PRO A 732 26.31 -0.14 6.24
C PRO A 732 24.91 -0.57 5.79
N ASP A 733 24.61 -0.35 4.49
CA ASP A 733 23.33 -0.70 3.86
C ASP A 733 22.09 -0.03 4.52
N ALA A 734 22.32 1.01 5.30
CA ALA A 734 21.33 1.83 5.97
C ALA A 734 21.79 3.29 6.03
N TRP A 735 20.89 4.20 6.39
CA TRP A 735 21.26 5.60 6.56
C TRP A 735 22.21 5.78 7.75
N THR A 736 23.41 6.28 7.43
CA THR A 736 24.38 6.74 8.41
C THR A 736 24.18 8.23 8.61
N TYR A 737 23.98 8.67 9.85
CA TYR A 737 23.87 10.07 10.23
C TYR A 737 25.15 10.55 10.90
N VAL A 738 25.61 11.72 10.51
CA VAL A 738 26.75 12.43 11.13
C VAL A 738 26.23 13.73 11.68
N ASP A 739 26.26 13.89 13.00
CA ASP A 739 25.91 15.13 13.68
C ASP A 739 27.09 16.11 13.55
N LEU A 740 26.82 17.29 13.04
CA LEU A 740 27.78 18.40 12.83
C LEU A 740 27.38 19.65 13.57
N SER A 741 26.43 19.56 14.50
CA SER A 741 25.89 20.70 15.22
C SER A 741 26.95 21.43 16.08
N ASP A 742 28.01 20.75 16.47
CA ASP A 742 29.11 21.32 17.26
C ASP A 742 30.27 21.88 16.40
N GLU A 743 30.26 21.63 15.10
CA GLU A 743 31.35 21.94 14.15
C GLU A 743 31.11 23.31 13.53
N ASP A 744 30.76 24.31 13.86
CA ASP A 744 30.52 25.64 13.28
C ASP A 744 30.90 25.80 11.78
N LEU A 745 30.54 24.78 10.97
CA LEU A 745 30.77 24.76 9.54
C LEU A 745 29.70 25.63 8.84
N ARG A 746 30.12 26.72 8.17
CA ARG A 746 29.17 27.64 7.51
C ARG A 746 29.35 27.68 6.02
N LEU A 747 28.26 27.70 5.30
CA LEU A 747 28.26 27.79 3.83
C LEU A 747 28.89 29.09 3.36
N PRO A 748 29.94 29.04 2.52
CA PRO A 748 30.57 30.23 1.95
C PRO A 748 29.74 30.85 0.84
N ALA A 749 30.00 32.09 0.52
CA ALA A 749 29.42 32.78 -0.63
C ALA A 749 30.22 32.48 -1.91
N GLY A 750 29.53 32.25 -3.02
CA GLY A 750 30.14 32.17 -4.35
C GLY A 750 30.91 30.88 -4.65
N GLU A 751 30.86 29.89 -3.80
CA GLU A 751 31.58 28.61 -3.95
C GLU A 751 30.61 27.46 -4.25
N THR A 752 31.09 26.50 -5.03
CA THR A 752 30.42 25.19 -5.16
C THR A 752 30.84 24.30 -4.01
N CYS A 753 29.88 23.76 -3.27
CA CYS A 753 30.14 22.90 -2.12
C CYS A 753 29.83 21.44 -2.43
N TYR A 754 30.66 20.53 -1.90
CA TYR A 754 30.48 19.09 -2.03
C TYR A 754 30.25 18.47 -0.65
N PHE A 755 29.24 17.61 -0.57
CA PHE A 755 28.85 16.92 0.65
C PHE A 755 28.83 15.41 0.40
N GLY A 756 29.45 14.65 1.27
CA GLY A 756 29.55 13.22 1.02
C GLY A 756 30.28 12.46 2.11
N TYR A 757 30.87 11.35 1.69
CA TYR A 757 31.60 10.48 2.60
C TYR A 757 32.85 9.88 1.94
N ALA A 758 33.75 9.39 2.76
CA ALA A 758 34.90 8.62 2.35
C ALA A 758 34.91 7.25 3.04
N LEU A 759 35.26 6.23 2.27
CA LEU A 759 35.46 4.86 2.73
C LEU A 759 36.93 4.51 2.57
N THR A 760 37.55 3.96 3.61
CA THR A 760 38.97 3.54 3.59
C THR A 760 39.07 2.03 3.82
N GLY A 761 40.09 1.42 3.24
CA GLY A 761 40.32 -0.01 3.34
C GLY A 761 39.33 -0.86 2.55
N CYS A 762 38.72 -0.30 1.50
CA CYS A 762 37.78 -1.03 0.66
C CYS A 762 38.46 -2.16 -0.09
N THR A 763 37.87 -3.36 -0.06
CA THR A 763 38.36 -4.54 -0.79
C THR A 763 37.54 -4.83 -2.04
N GLU A 764 36.31 -4.29 -2.16
CA GLU A 764 35.44 -4.40 -3.34
C GLU A 764 35.19 -3.06 -4.02
N GLY A 765 34.89 -3.11 -5.33
CA GLY A 765 34.83 -1.97 -6.21
C GLY A 765 33.51 -1.17 -6.26
N TYR A 766 32.41 -1.57 -5.56
CA TYR A 766 31.09 -0.96 -5.70
C TYR A 766 30.41 -0.58 -4.37
N PRO A 767 31.06 0.21 -3.49
CA PRO A 767 30.51 0.49 -2.17
C PRO A 767 29.56 1.69 -2.09
N CYS A 768 29.30 2.40 -3.19
CA CYS A 768 28.50 3.62 -3.17
C CYS A 768 27.11 3.39 -3.75
N TYR A 769 26.07 3.92 -3.09
CA TYR A 769 24.70 3.86 -3.58
C TYR A 769 24.29 5.11 -4.34
N TYR A 770 23.52 4.92 -5.44
CA TYR A 770 22.82 5.99 -6.13
C TYR A 770 21.35 5.62 -6.35
N SER A 771 20.49 6.62 -6.48
CA SER A 771 19.07 6.41 -6.71
C SER A 771 18.84 5.72 -8.06
N LYS A 772 18.15 4.59 -8.04
CA LYS A 772 17.84 3.80 -9.23
C LYS A 772 16.74 4.45 -10.08
N ASN A 773 15.80 5.10 -9.44
CA ASN A 773 14.55 5.56 -10.04
C ASN A 773 14.54 7.06 -10.34
N ASP A 774 15.48 7.83 -9.78
CA ASP A 774 15.59 9.24 -10.09
C ASP A 774 16.32 9.46 -11.42
N ALA A 775 15.85 10.44 -12.18
CA ALA A 775 16.58 10.90 -13.35
C ALA A 775 17.93 11.51 -12.95
N PRO A 776 18.94 11.49 -13.84
CA PRO A 776 20.18 12.24 -13.63
C PRO A 776 19.89 13.72 -13.33
N VAL A 777 20.57 14.26 -12.32
CA VAL A 777 20.41 15.63 -11.85
C VAL A 777 21.80 16.27 -11.72
N GLU A 778 21.97 17.48 -12.18
CA GLU A 778 23.23 18.23 -12.05
C GLU A 778 23.69 18.29 -10.58
N GLY A 779 24.96 18.01 -10.34
CA GLY A 779 25.49 17.93 -8.97
C GLY A 779 25.11 16.67 -8.21
N GLY A 780 24.32 15.74 -8.80
CA GLY A 780 23.78 14.56 -8.13
C GLY A 780 24.77 13.45 -7.81
N GLY A 781 25.97 13.43 -8.41
CA GLY A 781 26.90 12.33 -8.17
C GLY A 781 28.32 12.59 -8.60
N TYR A 782 29.20 12.62 -7.64
CA TYR A 782 30.65 12.74 -7.82
C TYR A 782 31.36 11.61 -7.12
N MET A 783 32.42 11.13 -7.71
CA MET A 783 33.25 10.09 -7.14
C MET A 783 34.72 10.41 -7.29
N TYR A 784 35.50 9.87 -6.37
CA TYR A 784 36.98 9.85 -6.45
C TYR A 784 37.48 8.57 -5.80
N HIS A 785 38.59 8.03 -6.29
CA HIS A 785 39.26 6.92 -5.64
C HIS A 785 40.81 7.05 -5.74
N THR A 786 41.47 6.40 -4.84
CA THR A 786 42.94 6.33 -4.83
C THR A 786 43.44 4.99 -4.31
N SER A 787 44.64 4.57 -4.74
CA SER A 787 45.35 3.42 -4.17
C SER A 787 46.00 3.73 -2.80
N SER A 788 45.96 4.98 -2.34
CA SER A 788 46.37 5.35 -1.00
C SER A 788 45.33 4.92 0.03
N SER A 789 45.75 4.46 1.19
CA SER A 789 44.89 4.18 2.34
C SER A 789 44.45 5.45 3.11
N SER A 790 45.00 6.62 2.76
CA SER A 790 44.65 7.90 3.38
C SER A 790 43.72 8.72 2.47
N ILE A 791 42.76 9.43 3.09
CA ILE A 791 41.90 10.37 2.38
C ILE A 791 42.73 11.58 1.93
N PRO A 792 42.77 11.91 0.64
CA PRO A 792 43.56 13.05 0.16
C PRO A 792 42.91 14.38 0.55
N THR A 793 43.73 15.38 0.79
CA THR A 793 43.29 16.74 1.08
C THR A 793 42.75 17.48 -0.14
N ASN A 794 43.21 17.13 -1.33
CA ASN A 794 42.71 17.66 -2.60
C ASN A 794 42.30 16.51 -3.51
N VAL A 795 41.13 16.62 -4.14
CA VAL A 795 40.63 15.66 -5.11
C VAL A 795 40.10 16.37 -6.36
N THR A 796 40.28 15.75 -7.52
CA THR A 796 39.51 16.11 -8.70
C THR A 796 38.35 15.15 -8.77
N TRP A 797 37.16 15.67 -8.55
CA TRP A 797 35.94 14.88 -8.59
C TRP A 797 35.60 14.42 -10.01
N TRP A 798 35.24 13.16 -10.16
CA TRP A 798 34.69 12.64 -11.39
C TRP A 798 33.17 12.77 -11.35
N ASP A 799 32.64 13.49 -12.33
CA ASP A 799 31.20 13.76 -12.42
C ASP A 799 30.46 12.60 -13.11
N TYR A 800 29.57 11.98 -12.38
CA TYR A 800 28.64 10.94 -12.86
C TYR A 800 27.20 11.42 -12.95
N SER A 801 26.92 12.68 -12.63
CA SER A 801 25.60 13.25 -12.52
C SER A 801 24.78 13.22 -13.83
N SER A 802 25.47 13.16 -14.99
CA SER A 802 24.82 13.07 -16.30
C SER A 802 24.38 11.66 -16.73
N SER A 803 24.84 10.62 -16.05
CA SER A 803 24.67 9.23 -16.48
C SER A 803 23.94 8.34 -15.49
N ARG A 804 23.72 8.81 -14.26
CA ARG A 804 23.12 8.05 -13.16
C ARG A 804 22.24 8.95 -12.32
N GLY A 805 21.28 8.37 -11.59
CA GLY A 805 20.54 9.09 -10.58
C GLY A 805 21.46 9.60 -9.44
N PRO A 806 21.01 10.53 -8.62
CA PRO A 806 21.80 11.14 -7.58
C PRO A 806 22.26 10.13 -6.52
N MET A 807 23.44 10.39 -5.91
CA MET A 807 23.93 9.61 -4.78
C MET A 807 22.98 9.73 -3.59
N LEU A 808 22.89 8.68 -2.78
CA LEU A 808 22.10 8.69 -1.56
C LEU A 808 22.83 9.47 -0.45
N ILE A 809 22.80 10.77 -0.57
CA ILE A 809 23.45 11.72 0.33
C ILE A 809 22.50 12.88 0.57
N SER A 810 22.31 13.25 1.84
CA SER A 810 21.52 14.41 2.28
C SER A 810 22.36 15.29 3.17
N VAL A 811 22.18 16.60 3.03
CA VAL A 811 22.80 17.60 3.87
C VAL A 811 21.74 18.32 4.70
N ILE A 812 22.04 18.55 5.96
CA ILE A 812 21.13 19.20 6.91
C ILE A 812 21.77 20.53 7.28
N LEU A 813 21.07 21.64 7.00
CA LEU A 813 21.50 22.96 7.36
C LEU A 813 20.70 23.52 8.53
N GLU A 814 21.33 24.42 9.29
CA GLU A 814 20.61 25.32 10.19
C GLU A 814 19.62 26.13 9.35
N GLU A 815 18.36 26.15 9.74
CA GLU A 815 17.39 26.98 9.05
C GLU A 815 17.70 28.45 9.26
N PRO A 816 17.83 29.27 8.20
CA PRO A 816 17.90 30.71 8.34
C PRO A 816 16.59 31.17 9.00
N ALA A 817 16.68 31.79 10.15
CA ALA A 817 15.56 32.17 11.01
C ALA A 817 14.57 33.17 10.36
N VAL A 818 14.64 33.46 9.07
CA VAL A 818 13.70 34.35 8.34
C VAL A 818 13.69 33.92 6.89
N LEU A 819 12.80 32.97 6.46
CA LEU A 819 12.88 32.53 5.07
C LEU A 819 11.75 33.00 4.18
N ASP A 820 10.54 32.97 4.58
CA ASP A 820 9.40 33.19 3.67
C ASP A 820 8.43 34.25 4.15
N TYR A 821 8.97 35.34 4.63
CA TYR A 821 8.17 36.46 5.09
C TYR A 821 7.78 37.34 3.94
N ASN A 822 6.51 37.40 3.61
CA ASN A 822 5.94 38.47 2.81
C ASN A 822 4.96 39.28 3.64
N VAL A 823 5.06 40.55 3.57
CA VAL A 823 3.98 41.41 4.00
C VAL A 823 2.85 41.26 3.00
N ILE A 824 1.77 40.66 3.41
CA ILE A 824 0.51 40.71 2.69
C ILE A 824 -0.25 41.92 3.22
N ALA A 825 0.33 43.06 3.10
CA ALA A 825 -0.43 44.28 3.25
C ALA A 825 -0.87 44.68 1.87
N ASN A 826 -2.10 44.96 1.70
CA ASN A 826 -2.52 45.83 0.66
C ASN A 826 -2.70 47.25 1.21
N PRO A 827 -1.68 48.06 1.18
CA PRO A 827 -1.99 49.45 0.97
C PRO A 827 -2.71 49.45 -0.39
N ARG A 828 -3.93 50.00 -0.45
CA ARG A 828 -4.72 50.12 -1.69
C ARG A 828 -3.80 50.62 -2.81
N ALA A 829 -3.32 49.74 -3.65
CA ALA A 829 -2.41 50.11 -4.72
C ALA A 829 -3.13 51.11 -5.62
N GLY A 830 -2.75 52.37 -5.51
CA GLY A 830 -3.25 53.44 -6.34
C GLY A 830 -4.48 54.24 -5.86
N ASN A 831 -5.01 54.04 -4.66
CA ASN A 831 -6.26 54.68 -4.22
C ASN A 831 -6.20 55.36 -2.84
N TYR A 832 -5.04 55.75 -2.37
CA TYR A 832 -4.91 56.60 -1.18
C TYR A 832 -4.97 58.07 -1.59
N HIS A 833 -5.62 58.90 -0.76
CA HIS A 833 -5.67 60.33 -0.93
C HIS A 833 -4.96 61.00 0.25
N THR A 834 -4.54 62.23 0.03
CA THR A 834 -3.99 63.03 1.11
C THR A 834 -5.00 63.20 2.25
N GLY A 835 -4.58 62.82 3.44
CA GLY A 835 -5.43 62.80 4.62
C GLY A 835 -5.93 61.37 5.03
N ASP A 836 -5.76 60.35 4.18
CA ASP A 836 -6.04 59.01 4.53
C ASP A 836 -5.09 58.49 5.61
N SER A 837 -5.52 57.48 6.36
CA SER A 837 -4.74 56.86 7.40
C SER A 837 -4.45 55.39 7.05
N LEU A 838 -3.18 55.01 7.25
CA LEU A 838 -2.71 53.65 7.16
C LEU A 838 -2.44 53.10 8.57
N ASP A 839 -3.21 52.14 8.98
CA ASP A 839 -3.05 51.48 10.28
C ASP A 839 -2.12 50.27 10.11
N LEU A 840 -0.93 50.36 10.71
CA LEU A 840 0.12 49.34 10.60
C LEU A 840 -0.19 48.08 11.41
N ASP A 841 -1.00 48.17 12.45
CA ASP A 841 -1.45 47.00 13.20
C ASP A 841 -2.41 46.12 12.40
N LEU A 842 -2.88 46.68 11.29
CA LEU A 842 -3.80 46.01 10.37
C LEU A 842 -3.10 45.47 9.12
N VAL A 843 -1.78 45.57 9.03
CA VAL A 843 -0.97 45.03 7.92
C VAL A 843 -0.69 43.54 8.21
N ALA A 844 -1.24 42.64 7.41
CA ALA A 844 -1.05 41.21 7.56
C ALA A 844 0.31 40.78 7.04
N VAL A 845 0.90 39.85 7.74
CA VAL A 845 2.17 39.20 7.39
C VAL A 845 1.90 37.73 7.21
N ALA A 846 2.25 37.16 6.07
CA ALA A 846 2.10 35.72 5.78
C ALA A 846 3.44 35.03 5.63
N GLY A 847 3.43 33.74 5.90
CA GLY A 847 4.59 32.88 5.77
C GLY A 847 5.04 32.29 7.10
N ASP A 848 6.20 31.63 7.07
CA ASP A 848 6.81 30.99 8.24
C ASP A 848 7.65 32.00 9.04
N ARG A 849 7.44 32.09 10.34
CA ARG A 849 8.21 33.00 11.20
C ARG A 849 8.74 32.33 12.47
N ALA A 850 9.97 32.70 12.83
CA ALA A 850 10.50 32.34 14.11
C ALA A 850 9.67 32.98 15.25
N PRO A 851 9.34 32.24 16.31
CA PRO A 851 8.65 32.81 17.45
C PRO A 851 9.41 33.99 18.03
N GLY A 852 8.68 35.11 18.31
CA GLY A 852 9.27 36.31 18.84
C GLY A 852 10.01 37.19 17.83
N THR A 853 9.76 36.99 16.51
CA THR A 853 10.19 37.93 15.47
C THR A 853 9.48 39.29 15.69
N VAL A 854 10.27 40.34 15.76
CA VAL A 854 9.79 41.73 15.88
C VAL A 854 9.70 42.32 14.48
N ILE A 855 8.65 43.13 14.23
CA ILE A 855 8.46 43.85 12.98
C ILE A 855 8.51 45.35 13.30
N ASP A 856 9.52 46.00 12.74
CA ASP A 856 9.64 47.45 12.80
C ASP A 856 9.20 48.05 11.46
N TRP A 857 8.36 49.10 11.52
CA TRP A 857 7.84 49.73 10.33
C TRP A 857 8.52 51.08 10.07
N TYR A 858 8.77 51.32 8.81
CA TYR A 858 9.32 52.62 8.32
C TYR A 858 8.45 53.11 7.17
N PHE A 859 8.16 54.40 7.16
CA PHE A 859 7.47 55.07 6.09
C PHE A 859 8.35 56.21 5.54
N ASP A 860 8.78 56.10 4.30
CA ASP A 860 9.76 56.98 3.67
C ASP A 860 11.04 57.12 4.53
N ASP A 861 11.61 56.02 4.93
CA ASP A 861 12.81 55.85 5.78
C ASP A 861 12.65 56.31 7.24
N GLU A 862 11.52 56.86 7.64
CA GLU A 862 11.24 57.25 9.02
C GLU A 862 10.51 56.14 9.80
N PRO A 863 10.95 55.85 11.02
CA PRO A 863 10.32 54.80 11.82
C PRO A 863 8.90 55.22 12.22
N VAL A 864 7.94 54.32 12.04
CA VAL A 864 6.53 54.57 12.31
C VAL A 864 5.92 53.43 13.13
N SER A 865 4.86 53.69 13.87
CA SER A 865 4.11 52.69 14.61
C SER A 865 2.63 53.07 14.71
N GLY A 866 1.76 52.09 14.83
CA GLY A 866 0.32 52.33 14.89
C GLY A 866 -0.23 52.90 13.58
N THR A 867 -0.84 54.07 13.61
CA THR A 867 -1.52 54.67 12.44
C THR A 867 -0.67 55.74 11.79
N VAL A 868 -0.39 55.60 10.49
CA VAL A 868 0.32 56.62 9.67
C VAL A 868 -0.68 57.42 8.89
N THR A 869 -0.65 58.75 9.05
CA THR A 869 -1.47 59.67 8.22
C THR A 869 -0.72 60.04 6.95
N LEU A 870 -1.31 59.76 5.81
CA LEU A 870 -0.76 60.02 4.48
C LEU A 870 -0.91 61.50 4.14
N SER A 871 0.04 62.34 4.49
CA SER A 871 -0.07 63.80 4.43
C SER A 871 0.41 64.44 3.12
N ARG A 872 1.04 63.65 2.23
CA ARG A 872 1.59 64.13 0.96
C ARG A 872 1.14 63.30 -0.21
N ALA A 873 0.77 63.91 -1.31
CA ALA A 873 0.53 63.21 -2.58
C ALA A 873 1.89 62.77 -3.19
N GLY A 874 1.91 61.61 -3.83
CA GLY A 874 3.11 61.08 -4.47
C GLY A 874 3.32 59.59 -4.25
N LYS A 875 4.48 59.10 -4.64
CA LYS A 875 4.93 57.71 -4.32
C LYS A 875 5.66 57.71 -2.99
N HIS A 876 5.28 56.81 -2.14
CA HIS A 876 5.84 56.60 -0.83
C HIS A 876 6.28 55.16 -0.66
N THR A 877 7.21 54.83 0.23
CA THR A 877 7.68 53.51 0.54
C THR A 877 7.30 53.15 1.97
N LEU A 878 6.55 52.06 2.15
CA LEU A 878 6.36 51.41 3.45
C LEU A 878 7.32 50.23 3.50
N GLU A 879 8.17 50.21 4.51
CA GLU A 879 9.14 49.14 4.73
C GLU A 879 8.84 48.41 6.04
N ALA A 880 8.80 47.09 5.96
CA ALA A 880 8.72 46.21 7.12
C ALA A 880 10.09 45.54 7.36
N ARG A 881 10.71 45.82 8.52
CA ARG A 881 11.95 45.20 8.95
C ARG A 881 11.67 44.10 9.99
N PHE A 882 11.85 42.87 9.56
CA PHE A 882 11.70 41.72 10.45
C PHE A 882 13.03 41.44 11.14
N THR A 883 13.01 41.36 12.46
CA THR A 883 14.20 41.03 13.24
C THR A 883 13.89 39.85 14.17
N THR A 884 14.59 38.73 14.01
CA THR A 884 14.47 37.57 14.89
C THR A 884 15.18 37.80 16.22
N ARG A 885 14.88 36.97 17.23
CA ARG A 885 15.64 36.97 18.51
C ARG A 885 17.12 36.74 18.31
N ALA A 886 17.53 36.03 17.25
CA ALA A 886 18.92 35.82 16.88
C ALA A 886 19.56 36.97 16.11
N GLY A 887 18.83 38.09 15.91
CA GLY A 887 19.32 39.29 15.22
C GLY A 887 19.36 39.20 13.70
N LYS A 888 18.83 38.12 13.09
CA LYS A 888 18.68 38.05 11.62
C LYS A 888 17.60 38.99 11.16
N ARG A 889 17.83 39.65 10.04
CA ARG A 889 16.94 40.69 9.49
C ARG A 889 16.50 40.34 8.08
N LYS A 890 15.22 40.59 7.80
CA LYS A 890 14.66 40.67 6.44
C LYS A 890 13.90 41.99 6.29
N VAL A 891 14.01 42.58 5.13
CA VAL A 891 13.33 43.82 4.79
C VAL A 891 12.38 43.56 3.64
N VAL A 892 11.15 44.02 3.76
CA VAL A 892 10.13 43.99 2.69
C VAL A 892 9.65 45.38 2.44
N GLU A 893 9.82 45.88 1.20
CA GLU A 893 9.40 47.20 0.75
C GLU A 893 8.09 47.16 -0.02
N LEU A 894 7.18 48.04 0.27
CA LEU A 894 5.90 48.23 -0.37
C LEU A 894 5.77 49.63 -0.91
N SER A 895 5.49 49.78 -2.20
CA SER A 895 5.23 51.08 -2.81
C SER A 895 3.80 51.50 -2.59
N ILE A 896 3.58 52.67 -2.03
CA ILE A 896 2.29 53.31 -1.80
C ILE A 896 2.19 54.56 -2.68
N THR A 897 1.06 54.71 -3.40
CA THR A 897 0.78 55.94 -4.17
C THR A 897 -0.39 56.66 -3.51
N VAL A 898 -0.16 57.91 -3.12
CA VAL A 898 -1.13 58.82 -2.52
C VAL A 898 -1.50 59.87 -3.56
N GLN A 899 -2.78 60.06 -3.85
CA GLN A 899 -3.32 61.02 -4.79
C GLN A 899 -3.69 62.33 -4.14
#